data_16112abf37d27b51490dfd80a910b1ad
#
_entry.id   16112abf37d27b51490dfd80a910b1ad
#
_cell.length_a   1.000
_cell.length_b   1.000
_cell.length_c   1.000
_cell.angle_alpha   90.00
_cell.angle_beta   90.00
_cell.angle_gamma   90.00
#
_symmetry.space_group_name_H-M   'P 1'
#
loop_
_entity.id
_entity.type
_entity.pdbx_description
1 polymer ?
#
loop_
_entity_poly.entity_id
_entity_poly.type
_entity_poly.pdbx_seq_one_letter_code
_entity_poly.pdbx_strand_id
1 'polypeptide(L)'
;MHTVKKTKHSLVLILCIIVGLISALYLVMERNTIEKAQNHIENIVDYDAVLRANAFEKRSQKDAFDALKEAGITAFAIYDRTLEKANDAGEIKLLSSQDMSNVRINGGSIKPGATYVALIPGKEGYYKEIREDLYHRISKEKVKELNTSIGPVLELQGATSDSYAKMNLGISKIQAIEVANRGFNVIVRPTNYRNVTSDDIKYVFNRLDGVPHVTGIIFAGKEALGAPDHIDETLEAMNNLHIPLVGIEAVNQLQYEPQLGFLDMAAKKNYSVGRVYTISKDELKKITPEEAAQRFYISDIERNIRFNLFPMYEVGQNNETVLQTTINYVHSATDKLSAKGYEFGPADIYPDYTPNPLLVVLTMIGSIALFVYVGQMFIAMSQHKQLVLFFALSLLSIVGFIVTSGTSLVQIWALSAAIMAPVGALVILMEEWRRSAGTRPIGAWKSTLLALLYLVIATLFAAIGGMYIAALLGNTKFFMEFEIFRGVKLTFVLPIILVMIAYLQRFPLWKGRMINSGTEAKQFIKEFLTTDVKMYVFFVFAAIGAAAWVFVGRSGHTAGVPVPTVELVLRRFLENTLYARPREKEFMIGHPLLMLATFAFLRKWPMVIHFVLTIAGVIGVASMVETFCHIRTPVFMSIMRGYDGLLLGCAIGIVLILAVRFFIYISQWAMRREDSHE
;
A
#
# COMPACT_ATOMS: atom_id res chain seq x y z
N MET A 1 -46.85 -14.02 -18.60
CA MET A 1 -45.51 -13.51 -18.91
C MET A 1 -45.56 -11.99 -18.91
N HIS A 2 -45.40 -11.37 -17.72
CA HIS A 2 -45.40 -9.90 -17.62
C HIS A 2 -44.10 -9.37 -18.23
N THR A 3 -44.26 -8.74 -19.39
CA THR A 3 -43.17 -8.01 -20.06
C THR A 3 -42.73 -6.87 -19.13
N VAL A 4 -41.57 -6.99 -18.49
CA VAL A 4 -40.90 -5.84 -17.92
C VAL A 4 -40.74 -4.82 -19.05
N LYS A 5 -41.42 -3.66 -18.95
CA LYS A 5 -41.34 -2.56 -19.92
C LYS A 5 -39.86 -2.33 -20.24
N LYS A 6 -39.46 -2.55 -21.49
CA LYS A 6 -38.14 -2.15 -21.97
C LYS A 6 -37.98 -0.67 -21.71
N THR A 7 -37.28 -0.32 -20.64
CA THR A 7 -36.85 1.06 -20.42
C THR A 7 -35.84 1.40 -21.51
N LYS A 8 -36.19 2.33 -22.40
CA LYS A 8 -35.26 2.85 -23.39
C LYS A 8 -34.18 3.61 -22.64
N HIS A 9 -32.94 3.15 -22.73
CA HIS A 9 -31.79 3.87 -22.20
C HIS A 9 -31.63 5.20 -22.93
N SER A 10 -31.30 6.26 -22.19
CA SER A 10 -30.98 7.54 -22.82
C SER A 10 -29.64 7.45 -23.51
N LEU A 11 -29.60 7.77 -24.80
CA LEU A 11 -28.36 7.85 -25.56
C LEU A 11 -27.37 8.87 -24.94
N VAL A 12 -27.90 9.95 -24.33
CA VAL A 12 -27.12 10.98 -23.64
C VAL A 12 -26.27 10.36 -22.50
N LEU A 13 -26.86 9.44 -21.68
CA LEU A 13 -26.11 8.80 -20.60
C LEU A 13 -24.94 7.96 -21.15
N ILE A 14 -25.19 7.21 -22.22
CA ILE A 14 -24.15 6.39 -22.87
C ILE A 14 -23.03 7.29 -23.41
N LEU A 15 -23.36 8.39 -24.07
CA LEU A 15 -22.38 9.35 -24.56
C LEU A 15 -21.57 9.97 -23.40
N CYS A 16 -22.22 10.35 -22.31
CA CYS A 16 -21.54 10.89 -21.13
C CYS A 16 -20.61 9.85 -20.47
N ILE A 17 -21.01 8.57 -20.41
CA ILE A 17 -20.14 7.48 -19.95
C ILE A 17 -18.91 7.35 -20.86
N ILE A 18 -19.08 7.41 -22.18
CA ILE A 18 -17.96 7.32 -23.12
C ILE A 18 -17.03 8.52 -23.01
N VAL A 19 -17.55 9.75 -22.96
CA VAL A 19 -16.75 10.96 -22.79
C VAL A 19 -15.99 10.92 -21.46
N GLY A 20 -16.65 10.53 -20.38
CA GLY A 20 -16.01 10.36 -19.08
C GLY A 20 -14.91 9.29 -19.12
N LEU A 21 -15.12 8.18 -19.85
CA LEU A 21 -14.09 7.14 -20.01
C LEU A 21 -12.88 7.63 -20.80
N ILE A 22 -13.08 8.38 -21.87
CA ILE A 22 -11.98 8.97 -22.64
C ILE A 22 -11.16 9.92 -21.76
N SER A 23 -11.84 10.79 -20.99
CA SER A 23 -11.18 11.69 -20.03
C SER A 23 -10.43 10.91 -18.95
N ALA A 24 -11.03 9.83 -18.41
CA ALA A 24 -10.40 8.97 -17.43
C ALA A 24 -9.15 8.27 -17.98
N LEU A 25 -9.22 7.74 -19.20
CA LEU A 25 -8.07 7.07 -19.83
C LEU A 25 -6.91 8.06 -20.04
N TYR A 26 -7.20 9.30 -20.43
CA TYR A 26 -6.16 10.32 -20.56
C TYR A 26 -5.47 10.58 -19.19
N LEU A 27 -6.24 10.83 -18.14
CA LEU A 27 -5.69 11.03 -16.78
C LEU A 27 -4.91 9.81 -16.26
N VAL A 28 -5.39 8.60 -16.55
CA VAL A 28 -4.67 7.36 -16.22
C VAL A 28 -3.34 7.27 -16.97
N MET A 29 -3.27 7.71 -18.22
CA MET A 29 -2.03 7.74 -18.98
C MET A 29 -1.04 8.76 -18.42
N GLU A 30 -1.50 9.97 -18.06
CA GLU A 30 -0.65 10.98 -17.38
C GLU A 30 -0.07 10.42 -16.07
N ARG A 31 -0.93 9.87 -15.21
CA ARG A 31 -0.52 9.23 -13.96
C ARG A 31 0.52 8.12 -14.20
N ASN A 32 0.28 7.25 -15.17
CA ASN A 32 1.21 6.16 -15.51
C ASN A 32 2.57 6.70 -15.99
N THR A 33 2.59 7.81 -16.71
CA THR A 33 3.85 8.45 -17.14
C THR A 33 4.63 8.95 -15.93
N ILE A 34 3.96 9.59 -14.96
CA ILE A 34 4.58 10.06 -13.72
C ILE A 34 5.11 8.87 -12.92
N GLU A 35 4.30 7.81 -12.73
CA GLU A 35 4.70 6.63 -11.96
C GLU A 35 5.90 5.90 -12.59
N LYS A 36 5.97 5.82 -13.91
CA LYS A 36 7.09 5.20 -14.64
C LYS A 36 8.36 6.02 -14.63
N ALA A 37 8.26 7.34 -14.56
CA ALA A 37 9.42 8.21 -14.48
C ALA A 37 10.19 8.08 -13.16
N GLN A 38 9.56 7.55 -12.13
CA GLN A 38 10.15 7.39 -10.80
C GLN A 38 10.73 5.97 -10.67
N ASN A 39 11.90 5.72 -11.25
CA ASN A 39 12.53 4.40 -11.28
C ASN A 39 13.82 4.29 -10.46
N HIS A 40 14.32 5.37 -9.86
CA HIS A 40 15.50 5.35 -9.00
C HIS A 40 15.11 5.05 -7.55
N ILE A 41 15.80 4.07 -6.97
CA ILE A 41 15.60 3.61 -5.60
C ILE A 41 16.88 3.86 -4.80
N GLU A 42 16.73 4.36 -3.58
CA GLU A 42 17.81 4.56 -2.64
C GLU A 42 17.78 3.50 -1.54
N ASN A 43 18.78 2.64 -1.53
CA ASN A 43 18.97 1.58 -0.55
C ASN A 43 19.87 2.07 0.57
N ILE A 44 19.34 2.08 1.79
CA ILE A 44 19.90 2.75 2.95
C ILE A 44 20.18 1.72 4.05
N VAL A 45 21.31 1.82 4.73
CA VAL A 45 21.62 1.11 5.99
C VAL A 45 22.05 2.11 7.07
N ASP A 46 21.87 1.72 8.34
CA ASP A 46 22.33 2.50 9.49
C ASP A 46 23.86 2.47 9.60
N TYR A 47 24.50 3.63 9.57
CA TYR A 47 25.96 3.78 9.64
C TYR A 47 26.55 3.18 10.92
N ASP A 48 26.03 3.55 12.08
CA ASP A 48 26.51 3.05 13.37
C ASP A 48 26.28 1.53 13.52
N ALA A 49 25.19 1.01 12.97
CA ALA A 49 24.92 -0.44 13.00
C ALA A 49 25.94 -1.21 12.16
N VAL A 50 26.30 -0.70 10.99
CA VAL A 50 27.35 -1.31 10.15
C VAL A 50 28.69 -1.30 10.84
N LEU A 51 29.09 -0.19 11.47
CA LEU A 51 30.36 -0.10 12.22
C LEU A 51 30.39 -1.13 13.38
N ARG A 52 29.30 -1.23 14.14
CA ARG A 52 29.20 -2.21 15.24
C ARG A 52 29.27 -3.65 14.71
N ALA A 53 28.54 -3.97 13.64
CA ALA A 53 28.56 -5.32 13.08
C ALA A 53 29.95 -5.68 12.53
N ASN A 54 30.60 -4.73 11.85
CA ASN A 54 31.96 -4.95 11.31
C ASN A 54 33.01 -5.16 12.38
N ALA A 55 32.83 -4.64 13.60
CA ALA A 55 33.76 -4.86 14.70
C ALA A 55 33.97 -6.35 15.06
N PHE A 56 32.99 -7.19 14.74
CA PHE A 56 33.04 -8.65 14.94
C PHE A 56 33.45 -9.43 13.68
N GLU A 57 33.76 -8.73 12.59
CA GLU A 57 34.17 -9.34 11.32
C GLU A 57 35.71 -9.44 11.21
N LYS A 58 36.19 -10.38 10.40
CA LYS A 58 37.58 -10.50 10.05
C LYS A 58 38.03 -9.62 8.87
N ARG A 59 37.09 -8.83 8.33
CA ARG A 59 37.31 -7.95 7.17
C ARG A 59 37.61 -6.52 7.60
N SER A 60 38.35 -5.80 6.77
CA SER A 60 38.60 -4.37 7.00
C SER A 60 37.28 -3.58 6.86
N GLN A 61 37.23 -2.39 7.47
CA GLN A 61 36.09 -1.49 7.29
C GLN A 61 35.90 -1.12 5.82
N LYS A 62 36.99 -0.92 5.06
CA LYS A 62 36.92 -0.65 3.62
C LYS A 62 36.22 -1.78 2.87
N ASP A 63 36.64 -3.02 3.09
CA ASP A 63 36.06 -4.19 2.40
C ASP A 63 34.57 -4.39 2.76
N ALA A 64 34.18 -4.02 4.00
CA ALA A 64 32.78 -4.07 4.42
C ALA A 64 31.92 -3.06 3.65
N PHE A 65 32.41 -1.83 3.47
CA PHE A 65 31.70 -0.81 2.69
C PHE A 65 31.66 -1.17 1.20
N ASP A 66 32.77 -1.67 0.64
CA ASP A 66 32.80 -2.12 -0.76
C ASP A 66 31.80 -3.26 -1.01
N ALA A 67 31.71 -4.24 -0.10
CA ALA A 67 30.74 -5.33 -0.19
C ALA A 67 29.27 -4.85 -0.07
N LEU A 68 29.00 -3.86 0.78
CA LEU A 68 27.67 -3.24 0.86
C LEU A 68 27.32 -2.49 -0.43
N LYS A 69 28.28 -1.81 -1.04
CA LYS A 69 28.09 -1.14 -2.32
C LYS A 69 27.80 -2.11 -3.45
N GLU A 70 28.52 -3.22 -3.51
CA GLU A 70 28.28 -4.31 -4.46
C GLU A 70 26.91 -4.97 -4.26
N ALA A 71 26.44 -5.07 -3.01
CA ALA A 71 25.08 -5.55 -2.71
C ALA A 71 23.96 -4.57 -3.12
N GLY A 72 24.32 -3.33 -3.51
CA GLY A 72 23.38 -2.32 -3.97
C GLY A 72 22.96 -1.30 -2.90
N ILE A 73 23.71 -1.18 -1.79
CA ILE A 73 23.54 -0.06 -0.87
C ILE A 73 24.08 1.21 -1.53
N THR A 74 23.26 2.26 -1.51
CA THR A 74 23.58 3.57 -2.11
C THR A 74 23.73 4.68 -1.09
N ALA A 75 23.17 4.51 0.11
CA ALA A 75 23.19 5.53 1.16
C ALA A 75 23.38 4.96 2.55
N PHE A 76 23.86 5.81 3.44
CA PHE A 76 23.91 5.54 4.88
C PHE A 76 23.00 6.51 5.65
N ALA A 77 22.23 5.98 6.59
CA ALA A 77 21.46 6.75 7.55
C ALA A 77 22.36 7.17 8.71
N ILE A 78 22.47 8.48 8.93
CA ILE A 78 23.21 9.08 10.04
C ILE A 78 22.21 9.63 11.05
N TYR A 79 22.26 9.10 12.26
CA TYR A 79 21.42 9.51 13.37
C TYR A 79 22.12 10.55 14.23
N ASP A 80 21.33 11.26 15.02
CA ASP A 80 21.88 12.11 16.05
C ASP A 80 22.88 11.36 16.94
N ARG A 81 24.00 12.02 17.25
CA ARG A 81 25.00 11.52 18.19
C ARG A 81 24.52 11.72 19.63
N THR A 82 24.97 10.85 20.49
CA THR A 82 24.99 11.01 21.95
C THR A 82 26.39 10.75 22.45
N LEU A 83 26.71 11.17 23.68
CA LEU A 83 28.04 10.86 24.25
C LEU A 83 28.26 9.35 24.37
N GLU A 84 27.21 8.58 24.67
CA GLU A 84 27.27 7.12 24.73
C GLU A 84 27.63 6.53 23.36
N LYS A 85 26.95 6.91 22.29
CA LYS A 85 27.26 6.46 20.92
C LYS A 85 28.68 6.83 20.49
N ALA A 86 29.13 8.05 20.82
CA ALA A 86 30.47 8.52 20.49
C ALA A 86 31.56 7.76 21.27
N ASN A 87 31.30 7.41 22.52
CA ASN A 87 32.16 6.54 23.32
C ASN A 87 32.24 5.11 22.75
N ASP A 88 31.09 4.52 22.41
CA ASP A 88 31.01 3.17 21.84
C ASP A 88 31.70 3.07 20.47
N ALA A 89 31.66 4.15 19.69
CA ALA A 89 32.37 4.25 18.41
C ALA A 89 33.86 4.56 18.56
N GLY A 90 34.36 4.76 19.78
CA GLY A 90 35.75 5.11 20.04
C GLY A 90 36.16 6.49 19.51
N GLU A 91 35.23 7.43 19.44
CA GLU A 91 35.45 8.81 19.00
C GLU A 91 35.88 9.71 20.16
N ILE A 92 35.37 9.44 21.36
CA ILE A 92 35.72 10.04 22.65
C ILE A 92 35.81 8.96 23.71
N LYS A 93 36.30 9.31 24.88
CA LYS A 93 36.20 8.48 26.08
C LYS A 93 35.33 9.16 27.12
N LEU A 94 34.24 8.51 27.50
CA LEU A 94 33.34 8.94 28.55
C LEU A 94 33.84 8.40 29.90
N LEU A 95 34.02 9.26 30.87
CA LEU A 95 34.61 8.92 32.17
C LEU A 95 33.71 9.44 33.29
N SER A 96 33.58 8.66 34.36
CA SER A 96 32.96 9.07 35.61
C SER A 96 33.98 9.83 36.50
N SER A 97 33.49 10.45 37.56
CA SER A 97 34.37 11.04 38.56
C SER A 97 35.27 10.00 39.27
N GLN A 98 34.85 8.74 39.34
CA GLN A 98 35.63 7.64 39.87
C GLN A 98 36.78 7.26 38.90
N ASP A 99 36.51 7.20 37.62
CA ASP A 99 37.53 6.92 36.57
C ASP A 99 38.61 7.99 36.56
N MET A 100 38.23 9.22 36.87
CA MET A 100 39.14 10.38 36.94
C MET A 100 40.00 10.41 38.20
N SER A 101 39.76 9.57 39.21
CA SER A 101 40.46 9.60 40.52
C SER A 101 41.96 9.55 40.43
N ASN A 102 42.52 8.84 39.42
CA ASN A 102 43.97 8.71 39.19
C ASN A 102 44.52 9.68 38.13
N VAL A 103 43.68 10.59 37.62
CA VAL A 103 44.05 11.55 36.57
C VAL A 103 44.50 12.88 37.24
N ARG A 104 45.69 13.36 36.97
CA ARG A 104 46.15 14.65 37.45
C ARG A 104 45.51 15.77 36.63
N ILE A 105 44.90 16.73 37.33
CA ILE A 105 44.28 17.93 36.74
C ILE A 105 45.18 19.14 37.06
N ASN A 106 45.52 19.88 36.01
CA ASN A 106 46.30 21.11 36.17
C ASN A 106 45.40 22.26 36.62
N GLY A 107 45.49 22.66 37.89
CA GLY A 107 44.77 23.81 38.43
C GLY A 107 43.28 23.55 38.77
N GLY A 108 42.88 22.32 39.07
CA GLY A 108 41.53 21.95 39.44
C GLY A 108 41.42 20.71 40.32
N SER A 109 40.23 20.39 40.79
CA SER A 109 39.90 19.15 41.52
C SER A 109 38.79 18.43 40.86
N ILE A 110 38.75 17.09 40.97
CA ILE A 110 37.68 16.24 40.47
C ILE A 110 36.42 16.56 41.26
N LYS A 111 35.29 16.78 40.56
CA LYS A 111 34.01 17.03 41.20
C LYS A 111 33.21 15.72 41.28
N PRO A 112 32.74 15.36 42.48
CA PRO A 112 31.87 14.18 42.65
C PRO A 112 30.62 14.32 41.79
N GLY A 113 30.25 13.23 41.09
CA GLY A 113 29.03 13.19 40.27
C GLY A 113 29.11 13.91 38.92
N ALA A 114 30.25 14.54 38.60
CA ALA A 114 30.46 15.12 37.28
C ALA A 114 30.72 14.00 36.24
N THR A 115 30.40 14.28 35.00
CA THR A 115 30.71 13.46 33.84
C THR A 115 31.89 14.10 33.08
N TYR A 116 32.79 13.30 32.64
CA TYR A 116 34.00 13.77 31.92
C TYR A 116 34.07 13.20 30.53
N VAL A 117 34.37 14.04 29.54
CA VAL A 117 34.59 13.65 28.14
C VAL A 117 36.04 13.88 27.78
N ALA A 118 36.78 12.81 27.55
CA ALA A 118 38.21 12.88 27.24
C ALA A 118 38.46 12.70 25.73
N LEU A 119 39.47 13.44 25.23
CA LEU A 119 39.93 13.26 23.85
C LEU A 119 40.65 11.91 23.71
N ILE A 120 40.32 11.22 22.60
CA ILE A 120 41.12 10.08 22.13
C ILE A 120 42.12 10.60 21.09
N PRO A 121 43.44 10.29 21.20
CA PRO A 121 44.43 10.70 20.22
C PRO A 121 44.07 10.28 18.80
N GLY A 122 44.15 11.20 17.84
CA GLY A 122 43.74 11.00 16.46
C GLY A 122 42.24 11.23 16.20
N LYS A 123 41.47 11.60 17.23
CA LYS A 123 40.03 11.91 17.13
C LYS A 123 39.68 13.37 17.50
N GLU A 124 40.67 14.29 17.28
CA GLU A 124 40.57 15.71 17.65
C GLU A 124 39.34 16.39 17.01
N GLY A 125 38.98 15.99 15.78
CA GLY A 125 37.85 16.52 15.07
C GLY A 125 36.51 16.19 15.79
N TYR A 126 36.30 14.95 16.17
CA TYR A 126 35.12 14.50 16.91
C TYR A 126 34.99 15.16 18.28
N TYR A 127 36.11 15.28 19.00
CA TYR A 127 36.15 15.95 20.29
C TYR A 127 35.75 17.43 20.16
N LYS A 128 36.28 18.13 19.14
CA LYS A 128 35.89 19.52 18.84
C LYS A 128 34.40 19.65 18.51
N GLU A 129 33.92 18.77 17.65
CA GLU A 129 32.50 18.76 17.26
C GLU A 129 31.57 18.54 18.47
N ILE A 130 31.88 17.56 19.31
CA ILE A 130 31.11 17.27 20.55
C ILE A 130 31.20 18.44 21.55
N ARG A 131 32.38 19.07 21.68
CA ARG A 131 32.51 20.27 22.52
C ARG A 131 31.60 21.41 22.08
N GLU A 132 31.53 21.68 20.77
CA GLU A 132 30.68 22.70 20.19
C GLU A 132 29.20 22.36 20.41
N ASP A 133 28.80 21.09 20.25
CA ASP A 133 27.45 20.60 20.53
C ASP A 133 27.08 20.79 22.01
N LEU A 134 27.97 20.43 22.90
CA LEU A 134 27.76 20.61 24.33
C LEU A 134 27.58 22.09 24.70
N TYR A 135 28.37 23.01 24.12
CA TYR A 135 28.19 24.45 24.34
C TYR A 135 26.88 25.00 23.78
N HIS A 136 26.34 24.37 22.75
CA HIS A 136 25.05 24.75 22.19
C HIS A 136 23.89 24.15 22.99
N ARG A 137 23.98 22.88 23.40
CA ARG A 137 22.91 22.14 24.07
C ARG A 137 22.76 22.47 25.56
N ILE A 138 23.86 22.80 26.20
CA ILE A 138 23.87 23.19 27.61
C ILE A 138 24.69 24.48 27.77
N SER A 139 24.42 25.24 28.85
CA SER A 139 25.14 26.47 29.09
C SER A 139 26.69 26.23 29.15
N LYS A 140 27.45 27.11 28.51
CA LYS A 140 28.91 27.09 28.57
C LYS A 140 29.45 27.05 29.99
N GLU A 141 28.71 27.63 30.96
CA GLU A 141 29.07 27.62 32.38
C GLU A 141 29.08 26.22 32.99
N LYS A 142 28.32 25.28 32.41
CA LYS A 142 28.23 23.89 32.85
C LYS A 142 29.26 22.98 32.17
N VAL A 143 29.97 23.48 31.16
CA VAL A 143 30.99 22.74 30.42
C VAL A 143 32.35 23.40 30.68
N LYS A 144 33.20 22.76 31.48
CA LYS A 144 34.50 23.27 31.80
C LYS A 144 35.60 22.48 31.09
N GLU A 145 36.46 23.16 30.36
CA GLU A 145 37.65 22.55 29.81
C GLU A 145 38.74 22.38 30.85
N LEU A 146 39.28 21.19 30.99
CA LEU A 146 40.38 20.85 31.91
C LEU A 146 41.58 20.33 31.13
N ASN A 147 42.74 20.80 31.48
CA ASN A 147 44.02 20.22 31.03
C ASN A 147 44.44 19.15 32.04
N THR A 148 44.54 17.92 31.59
CA THR A 148 44.88 16.78 32.44
C THR A 148 46.06 16.00 31.96
N SER A 149 46.55 15.05 32.78
CA SER A 149 47.65 14.15 32.39
C SER A 149 47.30 13.20 31.24
N ILE A 150 46.01 13.06 30.88
CA ILE A 150 45.53 12.25 29.75
C ILE A 150 45.13 13.11 28.55
N GLY A 151 45.41 14.41 28.57
CA GLY A 151 45.03 15.37 27.53
C GLY A 151 43.85 16.27 27.92
N PRO A 152 43.27 17.00 26.96
CA PRO A 152 42.13 17.84 27.21
C PRO A 152 40.88 17.01 27.55
N VAL A 153 40.14 17.47 28.57
CA VAL A 153 38.91 16.81 29.09
C VAL A 153 37.85 17.87 29.33
N LEU A 154 36.59 17.59 28.94
CA LEU A 154 35.47 18.40 29.30
C LEU A 154 34.82 17.87 30.59
N GLU A 155 34.65 18.72 31.60
CA GLU A 155 33.88 18.45 32.81
C GLU A 155 32.47 18.96 32.63
N LEU A 156 31.48 18.07 32.75
CA LEU A 156 30.05 18.38 32.65
C LEU A 156 29.41 18.39 34.06
N GLN A 157 28.78 19.49 34.44
CA GLN A 157 28.19 19.67 35.75
C GLN A 157 26.68 19.85 35.66
N GLY A 158 25.96 19.47 36.72
CA GLY A 158 24.55 19.83 36.91
C GLY A 158 23.52 18.78 36.47
N ALA A 159 23.96 17.60 35.98
CA ALA A 159 23.07 16.47 35.72
C ALA A 159 23.78 15.15 35.99
N THR A 160 23.02 14.04 36.06
CA THR A 160 23.60 12.70 36.22
C THR A 160 24.37 12.27 34.98
N SER A 161 25.37 11.43 35.15
CA SER A 161 26.16 10.87 34.05
C SER A 161 25.26 10.22 32.97
N ASP A 162 24.23 9.50 33.39
CA ASP A 162 23.28 8.83 32.48
C ASP A 162 22.47 9.84 31.64
N SER A 163 22.09 10.97 32.21
CA SER A 163 21.38 12.03 31.49
C SER A 163 22.24 12.67 30.40
N TYR A 164 23.52 12.93 30.69
CA TYR A 164 24.45 13.46 29.70
C TYR A 164 24.82 12.43 28.63
N ALA A 165 25.02 11.16 29.02
CA ALA A 165 25.40 10.10 28.09
C ALA A 165 24.38 9.92 26.97
N LYS A 166 23.10 10.07 27.28
CA LYS A 166 21.97 9.89 26.35
C LYS A 166 21.45 11.18 25.71
N MET A 167 22.05 12.33 26.07
CA MET A 167 21.61 13.62 25.52
C MET A 167 21.89 13.67 24.01
N ASN A 168 20.89 14.11 23.24
CA ASN A 168 21.02 14.33 21.80
C ASN A 168 21.96 15.53 21.53
N LEU A 169 23.03 15.28 20.78
CA LEU A 169 24.02 16.30 20.39
C LEU A 169 23.80 16.81 18.96
N GLY A 170 23.01 16.09 18.14
CA GLY A 170 22.78 16.41 16.73
C GLY A 170 23.55 15.51 15.78
N ILE A 171 23.46 15.82 14.48
CA ILE A 171 24.10 15.06 13.39
C ILE A 171 25.60 15.37 13.34
N SER A 172 26.45 14.35 13.24
CA SER A 172 27.90 14.55 13.03
C SER A 172 28.21 14.90 11.58
N LYS A 173 28.78 16.09 11.36
CA LYS A 173 29.29 16.51 10.05
C LYS A 173 30.47 15.65 9.59
N ILE A 174 31.30 15.21 10.52
CA ILE A 174 32.48 14.38 10.24
C ILE A 174 32.02 13.03 9.65
N GLN A 175 31.06 12.38 10.29
CA GLN A 175 30.52 11.11 9.77
C GLN A 175 29.85 11.30 8.40
N ALA A 176 29.09 12.37 8.23
CA ALA A 176 28.41 12.67 6.97
C ALA A 176 29.43 12.86 5.81
N ILE A 177 30.51 13.61 6.05
CA ILE A 177 31.58 13.79 5.08
C ILE A 177 32.35 12.47 4.83
N GLU A 178 32.58 11.66 5.85
CA GLU A 178 33.23 10.36 5.69
C GLU A 178 32.44 9.42 4.79
N VAL A 179 31.12 9.34 4.98
CA VAL A 179 30.20 8.57 4.15
C VAL A 179 30.23 9.07 2.70
N ALA A 180 30.10 10.37 2.51
CA ALA A 180 30.11 10.99 1.19
C ALA A 180 31.47 10.77 0.44
N ASN A 181 32.59 10.89 1.13
CA ASN A 181 33.93 10.66 0.57
C ASN A 181 34.16 9.19 0.15
N ARG A 182 33.41 8.24 0.69
CA ARG A 182 33.39 6.84 0.27
C ARG A 182 32.50 6.59 -0.95
N GLY A 183 31.83 7.63 -1.47
CA GLY A 183 30.96 7.58 -2.64
C GLY A 183 29.56 7.01 -2.33
N PHE A 184 29.05 7.23 -1.12
CA PHE A 184 27.67 6.95 -0.73
C PHE A 184 26.90 8.25 -0.50
N ASN A 185 25.59 8.18 -0.66
CA ASN A 185 24.70 9.25 -0.26
C ASN A 185 24.50 9.27 1.25
N VAL A 186 24.06 10.40 1.76
CA VAL A 186 23.79 10.64 3.17
C VAL A 186 22.30 10.88 3.38
N ILE A 187 21.69 10.05 4.19
CA ILE A 187 20.34 10.29 4.74
C ILE A 187 20.49 10.70 6.19
N VAL A 188 20.00 11.88 6.55
CA VAL A 188 20.08 12.36 7.92
C VAL A 188 18.81 12.03 8.68
N ARG A 189 18.96 11.60 9.95
CA ARG A 189 17.87 11.19 10.81
C ARG A 189 17.86 11.95 12.13
N PRO A 190 17.59 13.27 12.09
CA PRO A 190 17.50 14.07 13.30
C PRO A 190 16.26 13.69 14.12
N THR A 191 16.37 13.84 15.46
CA THR A 191 15.25 13.73 16.39
C THR A 191 14.82 15.11 16.85
N ASN A 192 13.56 15.26 17.24
CA ASN A 192 13.13 16.45 18.00
C ASN A 192 13.57 16.36 19.46
N TYR A 193 13.69 17.49 20.13
CA TYR A 193 14.00 17.57 21.54
C TYR A 193 13.20 18.70 22.22
N ARG A 194 13.10 18.64 23.55
CA ARG A 194 12.27 19.58 24.31
C ARG A 194 12.77 21.01 24.16
N ASN A 195 11.82 21.92 23.98
CA ASN A 195 12.08 23.36 23.87
C ASN A 195 13.05 23.71 22.74
N VAL A 196 12.95 23.00 21.60
CA VAL A 196 13.68 23.33 20.40
C VAL A 196 13.37 24.76 19.97
N THR A 197 14.39 25.53 19.62
CA THR A 197 14.28 26.92 19.16
C THR A 197 14.65 27.03 17.68
N SER A 198 14.30 28.16 17.04
CA SER A 198 14.76 28.47 15.69
C SER A 198 16.28 28.45 15.54
N ASP A 199 17.02 28.83 16.60
CA ASP A 199 18.50 28.80 16.58
C ASP A 199 19.03 27.36 16.63
N ASP A 200 18.36 26.48 17.36
CA ASP A 200 18.68 25.05 17.35
C ASP A 200 18.50 24.44 15.97
N ILE A 201 17.41 24.77 15.27
CA ILE A 201 17.14 24.31 13.91
C ILE A 201 18.24 24.81 12.96
N LYS A 202 18.56 26.10 13.00
CA LYS A 202 19.66 26.66 12.21
C LYS A 202 20.97 25.98 12.52
N TYR A 203 21.26 25.66 13.77
CA TYR A 203 22.45 24.96 14.18
C TYR A 203 22.56 23.57 13.56
N VAL A 204 21.46 22.78 13.59
CA VAL A 204 21.41 21.45 12.95
C VAL A 204 21.65 21.54 11.45
N PHE A 205 20.99 22.46 10.75
CA PHE A 205 21.13 22.58 9.29
C PHE A 205 22.47 23.21 8.86
N ASN A 206 23.04 24.13 9.63
CA ASN A 206 24.39 24.65 9.38
C ASN A 206 25.47 23.56 9.45
N ARG A 207 25.22 22.48 10.20
CA ARG A 207 26.09 21.29 10.20
C ARG A 207 26.08 20.58 8.87
N LEU A 208 24.93 20.58 8.18
CA LEU A 208 24.76 19.91 6.89
C LEU A 208 25.25 20.77 5.71
N ASP A 209 25.47 22.07 5.96
CA ASP A 209 25.99 22.94 4.92
C ASP A 209 27.41 22.51 4.51
N GLY A 210 27.60 22.35 3.18
CA GLY A 210 28.83 21.84 2.58
C GLY A 210 29.06 20.33 2.75
N VAL A 211 28.12 19.56 3.25
CA VAL A 211 28.13 18.09 3.20
C VAL A 211 27.63 17.66 1.82
N PRO A 212 28.43 16.98 1.01
CA PRO A 212 28.00 16.54 -0.31
C PRO A 212 27.03 15.34 -0.20
N HIS A 213 26.18 15.19 -1.23
CA HIS A 213 25.30 14.02 -1.41
C HIS A 213 24.31 13.77 -0.27
N VAL A 214 23.81 14.82 0.40
CA VAL A 214 22.67 14.68 1.32
C VAL A 214 21.40 14.55 0.48
N THR A 215 20.84 13.35 0.41
CA THR A 215 19.72 13.01 -0.49
C THR A 215 18.36 12.93 0.20
N GLY A 216 18.30 13.06 1.53
CA GLY A 216 17.02 13.08 2.24
C GLY A 216 17.12 13.24 3.75
N ILE A 217 16.01 13.68 4.33
CA ILE A 217 15.76 13.72 5.78
C ILE A 217 14.63 12.75 6.12
N ILE A 218 14.91 11.85 7.07
CA ILE A 218 13.92 10.94 7.68
C ILE A 218 13.95 11.20 9.18
N PHE A 219 12.95 11.89 9.72
CA PHE A 219 12.92 12.16 11.15
C PHE A 219 12.90 10.86 11.96
N ALA A 220 13.67 10.83 13.06
CA ALA A 220 13.68 9.71 13.99
C ALA A 220 12.78 10.01 15.19
N GLY A 221 12.15 8.98 15.76
CA GLY A 221 11.23 9.14 16.88
C GLY A 221 9.81 9.53 16.45
N LYS A 222 9.04 10.09 17.38
CA LYS A 222 7.60 10.37 17.21
C LYS A 222 7.29 11.80 16.76
N GLU A 223 8.28 12.63 16.56
CA GLU A 223 8.14 14.05 16.24
C GLU A 223 9.13 14.46 15.17
N ALA A 224 8.71 15.29 14.23
CA ALA A 224 9.60 15.97 13.30
C ALA A 224 10.41 17.04 14.04
N LEU A 225 11.63 17.31 13.62
CA LEU A 225 12.45 18.39 14.20
C LEU A 225 11.71 19.73 14.09
N GLY A 226 11.63 20.47 15.18
CA GLY A 226 10.91 21.74 15.27
C GLY A 226 9.43 21.63 15.56
N ALA A 227 8.86 20.44 15.65
CA ALA A 227 7.45 20.27 15.99
C ALA A 227 7.17 20.57 17.47
N PRO A 228 6.01 21.20 17.80
CA PRO A 228 4.98 21.67 16.87
C PRO A 228 5.21 23.09 16.31
N ASP A 229 6.03 23.92 16.96
CA ASP A 229 5.99 25.40 16.83
C ASP A 229 6.96 25.95 15.77
N HIS A 230 7.96 25.17 15.34
CA HIS A 230 9.06 25.59 14.47
C HIS A 230 9.19 24.75 13.19
N ILE A 231 8.08 24.14 12.71
CA ILE A 231 8.11 23.30 11.49
C ILE A 231 8.39 24.14 10.22
N ASP A 232 8.02 25.42 10.20
CA ASP A 232 8.26 26.30 9.06
C ASP A 232 9.74 26.60 8.89
N GLU A 233 10.44 26.89 9.99
CA GLU A 233 11.88 27.13 9.99
C GLU A 233 12.64 25.86 9.57
N THR A 234 12.17 24.67 9.97
CA THR A 234 12.76 23.40 9.53
C THR A 234 12.57 23.21 8.03
N LEU A 235 11.37 23.49 7.50
CA LEU A 235 11.10 23.39 6.06
C LEU A 235 11.91 24.41 5.25
N GLU A 236 12.04 25.64 5.72
CA GLU A 236 12.85 26.66 5.10
C GLU A 236 14.32 26.24 5.03
N ALA A 237 14.87 25.74 6.14
CA ALA A 237 16.25 25.25 6.19
C ALA A 237 16.48 24.05 5.24
N MET A 238 15.51 23.10 5.17
CA MET A 238 15.54 22.00 4.22
C MET A 238 15.51 22.48 2.77
N ASN A 239 14.64 23.45 2.46
CA ASN A 239 14.52 23.99 1.10
C ASN A 239 15.80 24.74 0.67
N ASN A 240 16.43 25.48 1.57
CA ASN A 240 17.69 26.20 1.33
C ASN A 240 18.83 25.24 0.98
N LEU A 241 18.85 24.05 1.58
CA LEU A 241 19.85 23.00 1.31
C LEU A 241 19.37 21.98 0.24
N HIS A 242 18.18 22.16 -0.32
CA HIS A 242 17.57 21.27 -1.33
C HIS A 242 17.44 19.81 -0.85
N ILE A 243 17.22 19.61 0.46
CA ILE A 243 17.09 18.28 1.05
C ILE A 243 15.63 17.83 1.06
N PRO A 244 15.28 16.71 0.41
CA PRO A 244 13.93 16.19 0.40
C PRO A 244 13.45 15.71 1.78
N LEU A 245 12.16 15.91 2.06
CA LEU A 245 11.47 15.29 3.18
C LEU A 245 11.08 13.86 2.82
N VAL A 246 11.34 12.90 3.72
CA VAL A 246 10.99 11.48 3.51
C VAL A 246 10.23 10.95 4.71
N GLY A 247 9.05 10.39 4.48
CA GLY A 247 8.19 9.83 5.52
C GLY A 247 8.30 8.31 5.62
N ILE A 248 8.23 7.80 6.84
CA ILE A 248 8.28 6.36 7.12
C ILE A 248 6.89 5.75 6.90
N GLU A 249 6.79 4.69 6.10
CA GLU A 249 5.55 3.92 5.98
C GLU A 249 5.18 3.29 7.34
N ALA A 250 3.91 3.37 7.73
CA ALA A 250 3.44 2.78 8.97
C ALA A 250 3.56 1.24 8.95
N VAL A 251 3.77 0.63 10.12
CA VAL A 251 3.95 -0.83 10.27
C VAL A 251 2.77 -1.62 9.70
N ASN A 252 1.55 -1.08 9.80
CA ASN A 252 0.36 -1.68 9.20
C ASN A 252 0.27 -1.49 7.67
N GLN A 253 1.31 -0.91 7.05
CA GLN A 253 1.41 -0.61 5.62
C GLN A 253 0.32 0.34 5.10
N LEU A 254 -0.27 1.14 5.97
CA LEU A 254 -1.25 2.17 5.62
C LEU A 254 -0.70 3.54 6.03
N GLN A 255 -0.66 4.46 5.05
CA GLN A 255 -0.19 5.83 5.29
C GLN A 255 1.25 5.89 5.85
N TYR A 256 1.51 6.83 6.73
CA TYR A 256 2.81 7.08 7.34
C TYR A 256 2.79 6.81 8.84
N GLU A 257 3.95 6.47 9.38
CA GLU A 257 4.11 6.38 10.83
C GLU A 257 3.72 7.71 11.48
N PRO A 258 2.91 7.69 12.55
CA PRO A 258 2.48 8.91 13.21
C PRO A 258 3.68 9.66 13.82
N GLN A 259 4.02 10.79 13.20
CA GLN A 259 5.03 11.74 13.69
C GLN A 259 4.42 13.13 13.76
N LEU A 260 4.47 13.77 14.93
CA LEU A 260 3.97 15.14 15.12
C LEU A 260 4.68 16.10 14.15
N GLY A 261 3.93 16.94 13.44
CA GLY A 261 4.44 17.91 12.47
C GLY A 261 4.72 17.36 11.08
N PHE A 262 4.91 16.04 10.88
CA PHE A 262 5.26 15.48 9.57
C PHE A 262 4.16 15.71 8.51
N LEU A 263 2.89 15.47 8.86
CA LEU A 263 1.78 15.65 7.92
C LEU A 263 1.58 17.11 7.52
N ASP A 264 1.81 18.05 8.45
CA ASP A 264 1.74 19.49 8.19
C ASP A 264 2.87 19.92 7.26
N MET A 265 4.09 19.42 7.49
CA MET A 265 5.22 19.64 6.58
C MET A 265 4.96 19.09 5.19
N ALA A 266 4.41 17.86 5.09
CA ALA A 266 4.07 17.24 3.82
C ALA A 266 2.99 18.03 3.07
N ALA A 267 1.97 18.53 3.77
CA ALA A 267 0.93 19.37 3.17
C ALA A 267 1.51 20.67 2.61
N LYS A 268 2.43 21.33 3.33
CA LYS A 268 3.13 22.55 2.87
C LYS A 268 4.04 22.30 1.66
N LYS A 269 4.47 21.06 1.44
CA LYS A 269 5.21 20.62 0.25
C LYS A 269 4.30 20.03 -0.85
N ASN A 270 2.99 20.27 -0.78
CA ASN A 270 1.99 19.72 -1.70
C ASN A 270 2.10 18.19 -1.85
N TYR A 271 2.49 17.50 -0.78
CA TYR A 271 2.69 16.04 -0.72
C TYR A 271 3.80 15.50 -1.63
N SER A 272 4.66 16.36 -2.18
CA SER A 272 5.89 15.97 -2.91
C SER A 272 6.95 15.59 -1.87
N VAL A 273 6.88 14.35 -1.40
CA VAL A 273 7.65 13.79 -0.29
C VAL A 273 8.07 12.38 -0.64
N GLY A 274 9.27 11.98 -0.22
CA GLY A 274 9.73 10.60 -0.33
C GLY A 274 8.97 9.66 0.60
N ARG A 275 8.88 8.39 0.24
CA ARG A 275 8.31 7.33 1.09
C ARG A 275 9.34 6.25 1.33
N VAL A 276 9.66 5.98 2.60
CA VAL A 276 10.63 4.96 3.00
C VAL A 276 9.93 3.76 3.63
N TYR A 277 10.33 2.58 3.20
CA TYR A 277 9.96 1.31 3.81
C TYR A 277 11.08 0.80 4.71
N THR A 278 10.71 0.25 5.84
CA THR A 278 11.60 -0.49 6.75
C THR A 278 10.82 -1.58 7.45
N ILE A 279 11.50 -2.62 7.90
CA ILE A 279 10.93 -3.72 8.70
C ILE A 279 11.31 -3.45 10.17
N SER A 280 10.32 -3.49 11.07
CA SER A 280 10.59 -3.31 12.48
C SER A 280 11.47 -4.44 13.03
N LYS A 281 12.30 -4.16 14.06
CA LYS A 281 13.18 -5.18 14.66
C LYS A 281 12.41 -6.39 15.18
N ASP A 282 11.23 -6.19 15.76
CA ASP A 282 10.41 -7.28 16.29
C ASP A 282 9.79 -8.16 15.20
N GLU A 283 9.56 -7.60 14.04
CA GLU A 283 9.08 -8.33 12.86
C GLU A 283 10.23 -9.05 12.16
N LEU A 284 11.39 -8.40 12.03
CA LEU A 284 12.58 -8.96 11.40
C LEU A 284 13.05 -10.26 12.09
N LYS A 285 12.91 -10.35 13.44
CA LYS A 285 13.21 -11.57 14.22
C LYS A 285 12.36 -12.79 13.84
N LYS A 286 11.20 -12.56 13.20
CA LYS A 286 10.20 -13.61 12.89
C LYS A 286 10.23 -14.07 11.45
N ILE A 287 11.02 -13.43 10.59
CA ILE A 287 11.06 -13.69 9.15
C ILE A 287 12.47 -14.05 8.72
N THR A 288 12.57 -14.83 7.64
CA THR A 288 13.86 -15.18 7.04
C THR A 288 14.44 -14.04 6.21
N PRO A 289 15.75 -14.04 5.92
CA PRO A 289 16.37 -13.05 5.02
C PRO A 289 15.70 -13.01 3.63
N GLU A 290 15.32 -14.16 3.09
CA GLU A 290 14.65 -14.25 1.80
C GLU A 290 13.24 -13.62 1.85
N GLU A 291 12.52 -13.80 2.95
CA GLU A 291 11.22 -13.14 3.13
C GLU A 291 11.40 -11.63 3.32
N ALA A 292 12.41 -11.19 4.05
CA ALA A 292 12.73 -9.77 4.19
C ALA A 292 13.05 -9.14 2.83
N ALA A 293 13.91 -9.77 2.02
CA ALA A 293 14.22 -9.33 0.66
C ALA A 293 12.96 -9.25 -0.23
N GLN A 294 12.07 -10.26 -0.14
CA GLN A 294 10.82 -10.27 -0.88
C GLN A 294 9.88 -9.13 -0.48
N ARG A 295 9.85 -8.76 0.81
CA ARG A 295 9.02 -7.64 1.29
C ARG A 295 9.50 -6.29 0.78
N PHE A 296 10.81 -6.04 0.73
CA PHE A 296 11.39 -4.86 0.11
C PHE A 296 11.03 -4.80 -1.37
N TYR A 297 11.27 -5.87 -2.12
CA TYR A 297 10.89 -5.96 -3.52
C TYR A 297 9.40 -5.61 -3.75
N ILE A 298 8.48 -6.23 -2.98
CA ILE A 298 7.04 -5.96 -3.11
C ILE A 298 6.71 -4.50 -2.75
N SER A 299 7.39 -3.92 -1.75
CA SER A 299 7.12 -2.54 -1.34
C SER A 299 7.38 -1.54 -2.46
N ASP A 300 8.46 -1.71 -3.17
CA ASP A 300 8.85 -0.82 -4.27
C ASP A 300 7.90 -0.94 -5.46
N ILE A 301 7.54 -2.16 -5.84
CA ILE A 301 6.70 -2.38 -7.03
C ILE A 301 5.20 -2.14 -6.79
N GLU A 302 4.69 -2.33 -5.56
CA GLU A 302 3.26 -2.25 -5.27
C GLU A 302 2.83 -0.99 -4.50
N ARG A 303 3.76 -0.25 -3.87
CA ARG A 303 3.40 0.83 -2.94
C ARG A 303 4.10 2.16 -3.19
N ASN A 304 4.70 2.33 -4.35
CA ASN A 304 5.43 3.56 -4.72
C ASN A 304 6.54 3.93 -3.71
N ILE A 305 7.16 2.94 -3.08
CA ILE A 305 8.35 3.13 -2.24
C ILE A 305 9.56 3.39 -3.13
N ARG A 306 10.41 4.35 -2.75
CA ARG A 306 11.67 4.67 -3.44
C ARG A 306 12.84 4.77 -2.47
N PHE A 307 12.59 4.71 -1.17
CA PHE A 307 13.61 4.64 -0.14
C PHE A 307 13.46 3.35 0.64
N ASN A 308 14.52 2.55 0.72
CA ASN A 308 14.58 1.30 1.45
C ASN A 308 15.55 1.44 2.62
N LEU A 309 15.05 1.49 3.85
CA LEU A 309 15.90 1.47 5.03
C LEU A 309 16.01 0.02 5.54
N PHE A 310 17.09 -0.66 5.15
CA PHE A 310 17.37 -2.05 5.48
C PHE A 310 17.82 -2.18 6.93
N PRO A 311 17.05 -2.81 7.83
CA PRO A 311 17.50 -3.08 9.19
C PRO A 311 18.46 -4.27 9.20
N MET A 312 19.40 -4.26 10.14
CA MET A 312 20.27 -5.40 10.39
C MET A 312 19.61 -6.40 11.34
N TYR A 313 19.84 -7.69 11.10
CA TYR A 313 19.44 -8.74 12.04
C TYR A 313 20.23 -8.60 13.35
N GLU A 314 19.64 -8.99 14.48
CA GLU A 314 20.37 -8.98 15.76
C GLU A 314 21.38 -10.12 15.85
N VAL A 315 21.09 -11.24 15.19
CA VAL A 315 21.95 -12.42 15.10
C VAL A 315 22.05 -12.84 13.64
N GLY A 316 23.22 -13.22 13.22
CA GLY A 316 23.44 -13.71 11.85
C GLY A 316 22.61 -14.96 11.56
N GLN A 317 22.16 -15.10 10.33
CA GLN A 317 21.29 -16.18 9.87
C GLN A 317 22.12 -17.17 9.02
N ASN A 318 21.66 -18.40 8.88
CA ASN A 318 22.29 -19.42 8.02
C ASN A 318 23.78 -19.66 8.29
N ASN A 319 24.22 -19.59 9.57
CA ASN A 319 25.62 -19.65 10.01
C ASN A 319 26.54 -18.53 9.47
N GLU A 320 25.93 -17.43 9.04
CA GLU A 320 26.64 -16.22 8.60
C GLU A 320 26.73 -15.20 9.73
N THR A 321 27.60 -14.23 9.57
CA THR A 321 27.65 -13.05 10.45
C THR A 321 26.48 -12.12 10.19
N VAL A 322 26.21 -11.20 11.11
CA VAL A 322 25.15 -10.19 10.98
C VAL A 322 25.34 -9.34 9.71
N LEU A 323 26.59 -8.91 9.45
CA LEU A 323 26.90 -8.11 8.27
C LEU A 323 26.72 -8.90 6.99
N GLN A 324 27.19 -10.16 6.93
CA GLN A 324 27.03 -11.01 5.75
C GLN A 324 25.57 -11.32 5.46
N THR A 325 24.78 -11.63 6.49
CA THR A 325 23.32 -11.80 6.35
C THR A 325 22.66 -10.57 5.73
N THR A 326 23.09 -9.36 6.19
CA THR A 326 22.58 -8.10 5.67
C THR A 326 22.96 -7.90 4.20
N ILE A 327 24.22 -8.10 3.84
CA ILE A 327 24.71 -8.02 2.47
C ILE A 327 23.88 -8.95 1.55
N ASN A 328 23.67 -10.20 1.97
CA ASN A 328 23.00 -11.20 1.14
C ASN A 328 21.52 -10.87 0.90
N TYR A 329 20.75 -10.43 1.93
CA TYR A 329 19.36 -10.14 1.70
C TYR A 329 19.13 -8.80 0.97
N VAL A 330 19.99 -7.82 1.16
CA VAL A 330 20.01 -6.60 0.36
C VAL A 330 20.28 -6.93 -1.10
N HIS A 331 21.32 -7.71 -1.40
CA HIS A 331 21.65 -8.14 -2.76
C HIS A 331 20.49 -8.86 -3.42
N SER A 332 19.84 -9.79 -2.69
CA SER A 332 18.64 -10.49 -3.20
C SER A 332 17.48 -9.55 -3.53
N ALA A 333 17.24 -8.51 -2.73
CA ALA A 333 16.21 -7.50 -3.02
C ALA A 333 16.60 -6.65 -4.25
N THR A 334 17.84 -6.21 -4.30
CA THR A 334 18.42 -5.38 -5.37
C THR A 334 18.36 -6.09 -6.72
N ASP A 335 18.76 -7.36 -6.79
CA ASP A 335 18.72 -8.17 -8.02
C ASP A 335 17.30 -8.29 -8.59
N LYS A 336 16.31 -8.53 -7.72
CA LYS A 336 14.90 -8.61 -8.12
C LYS A 336 14.37 -7.29 -8.68
N LEU A 337 14.75 -6.16 -8.06
CA LEU A 337 14.34 -4.83 -8.51
C LEU A 337 15.05 -4.45 -9.81
N SER A 338 16.35 -4.73 -9.94
CA SER A 338 17.12 -4.51 -11.17
C SER A 338 16.52 -5.29 -12.34
N ALA A 339 16.10 -6.54 -12.13
CA ALA A 339 15.41 -7.35 -13.14
C ALA A 339 14.06 -6.75 -13.60
N LYS A 340 13.47 -5.83 -12.83
CA LYS A 340 12.26 -5.08 -13.18
C LYS A 340 12.55 -3.70 -13.80
N GLY A 341 13.84 -3.34 -13.97
CA GLY A 341 14.26 -2.07 -14.59
C GLY A 341 14.39 -0.91 -13.63
N TYR A 342 14.47 -1.16 -12.32
CA TYR A 342 14.82 -0.12 -11.35
C TYR A 342 16.32 0.13 -11.33
N GLU A 343 16.72 1.38 -11.12
CA GLU A 343 18.08 1.84 -10.97
C GLU A 343 18.34 2.24 -9.52
N PHE A 344 19.61 2.19 -9.08
CA PHE A 344 19.97 2.46 -7.70
C PHE A 344 20.85 3.70 -7.59
N GLY A 345 20.44 4.64 -6.74
CA GLY A 345 21.08 5.93 -6.56
C GLY A 345 20.25 6.84 -5.68
N PRO A 346 20.40 8.17 -5.81
CA PRO A 346 19.49 9.12 -5.18
C PRO A 346 18.05 8.83 -5.64
N ALA A 347 17.16 8.65 -4.68
CA ALA A 347 15.79 8.26 -4.99
C ALA A 347 15.00 9.38 -5.68
N ASP A 348 14.16 8.99 -6.60
CA ASP A 348 13.19 9.92 -7.20
C ASP A 348 12.10 10.32 -6.19
N ILE A 349 11.74 11.60 -6.21
CA ILE A 349 10.63 12.13 -5.42
C ILE A 349 9.44 12.38 -6.36
N TYR A 350 8.29 11.85 -6.01
CA TYR A 350 7.07 12.08 -6.77
C TYR A 350 6.74 13.57 -6.82
N PRO A 351 6.49 14.14 -8.00
CA PRO A 351 6.16 15.55 -8.15
C PRO A 351 4.78 15.87 -7.56
N ASP A 352 4.53 17.14 -7.30
CA ASP A 352 3.17 17.64 -7.07
C ASP A 352 2.35 17.51 -8.35
N TYR A 353 1.57 16.45 -8.43
CA TYR A 353 0.68 16.18 -9.56
C TYR A 353 -0.78 16.34 -9.13
N THR A 354 -1.42 17.31 -9.76
CA THR A 354 -2.87 17.52 -9.66
C THR A 354 -3.48 17.37 -11.04
N PRO A 355 -4.40 16.41 -11.25
CA PRO A 355 -5.04 16.19 -12.55
C PRO A 355 -5.77 17.43 -13.03
N ASN A 356 -5.87 17.60 -14.37
CA ASN A 356 -6.63 18.72 -14.97
C ASN A 356 -8.08 18.72 -14.46
N PRO A 357 -8.56 19.81 -13.81
CA PRO A 357 -9.89 19.86 -13.19
C PRO A 357 -11.04 19.63 -14.18
N LEU A 358 -10.90 20.07 -15.43
CA LEU A 358 -11.92 19.83 -16.46
C LEU A 358 -12.09 18.35 -16.77
N LEU A 359 -10.98 17.61 -16.90
CA LEU A 359 -11.00 16.17 -17.16
C LEU A 359 -11.54 15.39 -15.95
N VAL A 360 -11.21 15.85 -14.73
CA VAL A 360 -11.79 15.29 -13.49
C VAL A 360 -13.32 15.49 -13.48
N VAL A 361 -13.82 16.68 -13.81
CA VAL A 361 -15.26 16.96 -13.89
C VAL A 361 -15.93 16.10 -14.98
N LEU A 362 -15.33 15.95 -16.15
CA LEU A 362 -15.88 15.09 -17.21
C LEU A 362 -15.93 13.62 -16.78
N THR A 363 -14.90 13.13 -16.10
CA THR A 363 -14.86 11.77 -15.52
C THR A 363 -15.94 11.59 -14.45
N MET A 364 -16.13 12.60 -13.59
CA MET A 364 -17.17 12.62 -12.56
C MET A 364 -18.59 12.58 -13.19
N ILE A 365 -18.83 13.37 -14.24
CA ILE A 365 -20.09 13.33 -15.01
C ILE A 365 -20.31 11.94 -15.62
N GLY A 366 -19.26 11.31 -16.14
CA GLY A 366 -19.32 9.93 -16.63
C GLY A 366 -19.73 8.92 -15.54
N SER A 367 -19.20 9.07 -14.32
CA SER A 367 -19.57 8.26 -13.17
C SER A 367 -21.05 8.49 -12.76
N ILE A 368 -21.51 9.74 -12.75
CA ILE A 368 -22.91 10.08 -12.49
C ILE A 368 -23.83 9.45 -13.55
N ALA A 369 -23.44 9.54 -14.82
CA ALA A 369 -24.19 8.91 -15.92
C ALA A 369 -24.26 7.39 -15.74
N LEU A 370 -23.17 6.74 -15.34
CA LEU A 370 -23.13 5.30 -15.03
C LEU A 370 -24.06 4.96 -13.86
N PHE A 371 -24.05 5.77 -12.79
CA PHE A 371 -24.95 5.61 -11.65
C PHE A 371 -26.44 5.63 -12.08
N VAL A 372 -26.83 6.63 -12.85
CA VAL A 372 -28.23 6.75 -13.34
C VAL A 372 -28.56 5.63 -14.34
N TYR A 373 -27.58 5.27 -15.22
CA TYR A 373 -27.75 4.21 -16.21
C TYR A 373 -27.97 2.82 -15.55
N VAL A 374 -27.22 2.51 -14.51
CA VAL A 374 -27.39 1.24 -13.77
C VAL A 374 -28.58 1.31 -12.82
N GLY A 375 -28.80 2.44 -12.15
CA GLY A 375 -29.92 2.65 -11.22
C GLY A 375 -31.28 2.41 -11.85
N GLN A 376 -31.48 2.86 -13.11
CA GLN A 376 -32.76 2.58 -13.84
C GLN A 376 -33.00 1.10 -14.13
N MET A 377 -31.99 0.25 -14.05
CA MET A 377 -32.18 -1.20 -14.23
C MET A 377 -32.83 -1.83 -13.01
N PHE A 378 -32.86 -1.14 -11.87
CA PHE A 378 -33.56 -1.56 -10.64
C PHE A 378 -34.92 -0.88 -10.50
N ILE A 379 -35.00 0.40 -10.86
CA ILE A 379 -36.20 1.22 -10.74
C ILE A 379 -36.51 1.79 -12.12
N ALA A 380 -37.56 1.30 -12.75
CA ALA A 380 -37.96 1.74 -14.09
C ALA A 380 -38.29 3.24 -14.09
N MET A 381 -37.50 4.03 -14.81
CA MET A 381 -37.71 5.47 -14.97
C MET A 381 -37.91 5.84 -16.45
N SER A 382 -38.78 6.84 -16.70
CA SER A 382 -38.87 7.40 -18.05
C SER A 382 -37.59 8.12 -18.43
N GLN A 383 -37.29 8.22 -19.72
CA GLN A 383 -36.06 8.91 -20.21
C GLN A 383 -35.97 10.35 -19.69
N HIS A 384 -37.09 11.06 -19.59
CA HIS A 384 -37.14 12.41 -19.03
C HIS A 384 -36.67 12.43 -17.56
N LYS A 385 -37.18 11.51 -16.72
CA LYS A 385 -36.77 11.40 -15.31
C LYS A 385 -35.30 11.03 -15.16
N GLN A 386 -34.77 10.16 -16.03
CA GLN A 386 -33.36 9.82 -16.07
C GLN A 386 -32.50 11.08 -16.34
N LEU A 387 -32.84 11.88 -17.33
CA LEU A 387 -32.13 13.10 -17.67
C LEU A 387 -32.23 14.17 -16.58
N VAL A 388 -33.41 14.36 -16.00
CA VAL A 388 -33.60 15.32 -14.89
C VAL A 388 -32.73 14.92 -13.71
N LEU A 389 -32.72 13.65 -13.31
CA LEU A 389 -31.89 13.15 -12.22
C LEU A 389 -30.39 13.31 -12.55
N PHE A 390 -29.99 12.97 -13.78
CA PHE A 390 -28.61 13.11 -14.24
C PHE A 390 -28.14 14.56 -14.19
N PHE A 391 -28.89 15.49 -14.76
CA PHE A 391 -28.52 16.90 -14.78
C PHE A 391 -28.51 17.53 -13.38
N ALA A 392 -29.48 17.16 -12.54
CA ALA A 392 -29.55 17.63 -11.14
C ALA A 392 -28.31 17.18 -10.34
N LEU A 393 -27.95 15.89 -10.42
CA LEU A 393 -26.76 15.35 -9.76
C LEU A 393 -25.47 15.95 -10.32
N SER A 394 -25.39 16.12 -11.65
CA SER A 394 -24.22 16.71 -12.29
C SER A 394 -24.02 18.18 -11.88
N LEU A 395 -25.09 18.99 -11.90
CA LEU A 395 -25.05 20.39 -11.48
C LEU A 395 -24.63 20.50 -10.00
N LEU A 396 -25.27 19.74 -9.12
CA LEU A 396 -24.94 19.73 -7.68
C LEU A 396 -23.49 19.33 -7.45
N SER A 397 -22.98 18.35 -8.19
CA SER A 397 -21.61 17.86 -8.05
C SER A 397 -20.58 18.86 -8.59
N ILE A 398 -20.88 19.55 -9.71
CA ILE A 398 -20.00 20.60 -10.27
C ILE A 398 -19.92 21.77 -9.30
N VAL A 399 -21.06 22.27 -8.81
CA VAL A 399 -21.10 23.38 -7.84
C VAL A 399 -20.34 22.99 -6.57
N GLY A 400 -20.61 21.81 -6.04
CA GLY A 400 -19.93 21.30 -4.87
C GLY A 400 -18.40 21.16 -5.08
N PHE A 401 -17.97 20.68 -6.25
CA PHE A 401 -16.55 20.57 -6.60
C PHE A 401 -15.85 21.94 -6.61
N ILE A 402 -16.51 22.96 -7.13
CA ILE A 402 -15.97 24.33 -7.17
C ILE A 402 -15.90 24.94 -5.77
N VAL A 403 -16.93 24.71 -4.93
CA VAL A 403 -17.03 25.36 -3.61
C VAL A 403 -16.16 24.70 -2.55
N THR A 404 -15.97 23.35 -2.60
CA THR A 404 -15.35 22.57 -1.50
C THR A 404 -13.96 22.04 -1.81
N SER A 405 -13.25 22.57 -2.81
CA SER A 405 -12.02 21.95 -3.34
C SER A 405 -12.13 20.46 -3.76
N GLY A 406 -13.34 19.93 -3.79
CA GLY A 406 -13.74 18.71 -4.50
C GLY A 406 -13.37 17.35 -3.94
N THR A 407 -12.48 17.22 -2.98
CA THR A 407 -11.92 15.91 -2.56
C THR A 407 -12.99 14.90 -2.13
N SER A 408 -13.94 15.30 -1.31
CA SER A 408 -15.01 14.38 -0.82
C SER A 408 -15.98 13.98 -1.91
N LEU A 409 -16.35 14.89 -2.82
CA LEU A 409 -17.26 14.59 -3.94
C LEU A 409 -16.60 13.65 -4.95
N VAL A 410 -15.33 13.85 -5.24
CA VAL A 410 -14.56 12.98 -6.11
C VAL A 410 -14.51 11.55 -5.53
N GLN A 411 -14.30 11.40 -4.20
CA GLN A 411 -14.36 10.10 -3.53
C GLN A 411 -15.75 9.45 -3.61
N ILE A 412 -16.84 10.22 -3.46
CA ILE A 412 -18.22 9.72 -3.58
C ILE A 412 -18.48 9.15 -4.98
N TRP A 413 -18.07 9.87 -6.03
CA TRP A 413 -18.29 9.40 -7.39
C TRP A 413 -17.33 8.29 -7.80
N ALA A 414 -16.12 8.24 -7.25
CA ALA A 414 -15.24 7.09 -7.37
C ALA A 414 -15.85 5.84 -6.70
N LEU A 415 -16.44 5.99 -5.51
CA LEU A 415 -17.16 4.91 -4.81
C LEU A 415 -18.39 4.46 -5.60
N SER A 416 -19.15 5.40 -6.15
CA SER A 416 -20.28 5.10 -7.03
C SER A 416 -19.84 4.27 -8.24
N ALA A 417 -18.78 4.66 -8.93
CA ALA A 417 -18.23 3.92 -10.07
C ALA A 417 -17.77 2.52 -9.68
N ALA A 418 -17.09 2.40 -8.52
CA ALA A 418 -16.62 1.12 -7.98
C ALA A 418 -17.75 0.11 -7.74
N ILE A 419 -18.92 0.58 -7.34
CA ILE A 419 -20.09 -0.26 -7.06
C ILE A 419 -20.91 -0.49 -8.32
N MET A 420 -21.21 0.57 -9.09
CA MET A 420 -22.16 0.49 -10.19
C MET A 420 -21.59 -0.20 -11.43
N ALA A 421 -20.28 -0.15 -11.67
CA ALA A 421 -19.71 -0.80 -12.84
C ALA A 421 -19.81 -2.35 -12.77
N PRO A 422 -19.37 -3.04 -11.71
CA PRO A 422 -19.55 -4.49 -11.61
C PRO A 422 -21.04 -4.90 -11.54
N VAL A 423 -21.87 -4.10 -10.85
CA VAL A 423 -23.33 -4.34 -10.81
C VAL A 423 -23.95 -4.24 -12.21
N GLY A 424 -23.62 -3.19 -12.95
CA GLY A 424 -24.10 -2.99 -14.32
C GLY A 424 -23.69 -4.12 -15.25
N ALA A 425 -22.41 -4.55 -15.15
CA ALA A 425 -21.88 -5.68 -15.92
C ALA A 425 -22.73 -6.95 -15.73
N LEU A 426 -23.00 -7.32 -14.47
CA LEU A 426 -23.76 -8.52 -14.15
C LEU A 426 -25.23 -8.38 -14.52
N VAL A 427 -25.83 -7.19 -14.33
CA VAL A 427 -27.24 -6.96 -14.71
C VAL A 427 -27.41 -7.03 -16.23
N ILE A 428 -26.50 -6.47 -17.01
CA ILE A 428 -26.50 -6.60 -18.47
C ILE A 428 -26.38 -8.07 -18.87
N LEU A 429 -25.50 -8.82 -18.24
CA LEU A 429 -25.34 -10.25 -18.48
C LEU A 429 -26.62 -11.03 -18.15
N MET A 430 -27.30 -10.71 -17.05
CA MET A 430 -28.59 -11.31 -16.70
C MET A 430 -29.67 -11.02 -17.74
N GLU A 431 -29.70 -9.85 -18.36
CA GLU A 431 -30.63 -9.55 -19.44
C GLU A 431 -30.34 -10.41 -20.70
N GLU A 432 -29.08 -10.65 -21.03
CA GLU A 432 -28.73 -11.56 -22.12
C GLU A 432 -29.13 -13.02 -21.81
N TRP A 433 -28.95 -13.47 -20.58
CA TRP A 433 -29.47 -14.79 -20.15
C TRP A 433 -31.00 -14.87 -20.28
N ARG A 434 -31.73 -13.85 -19.87
CA ARG A 434 -33.19 -13.80 -20.02
C ARG A 434 -33.64 -13.86 -21.48
N ARG A 435 -32.95 -13.19 -22.39
CA ARG A 435 -33.24 -13.23 -23.82
C ARG A 435 -33.10 -14.65 -24.37
N SER A 436 -32.16 -15.44 -23.85
CA SER A 436 -31.94 -16.83 -24.24
C SER A 436 -32.82 -17.83 -23.51
N ALA A 437 -33.62 -17.41 -22.50
CA ALA A 437 -34.42 -18.30 -21.64
C ALA A 437 -35.45 -19.14 -22.40
N GLY A 438 -36.07 -18.61 -23.46
CA GLY A 438 -37.05 -19.29 -24.32
C GLY A 438 -36.46 -20.26 -25.34
N THR A 439 -35.14 -20.24 -25.54
CA THR A 439 -34.50 -21.09 -26.56
C THR A 439 -34.27 -22.51 -26.04
N ARG A 440 -34.06 -23.47 -26.98
CA ARG A 440 -33.65 -24.85 -26.63
C ARG A 440 -32.26 -24.81 -25.93
N PRO A 441 -31.93 -25.81 -25.07
CA PRO A 441 -30.61 -25.89 -24.48
C PRO A 441 -29.52 -25.83 -25.56
N ILE A 442 -28.56 -24.93 -25.38
CA ILE A 442 -27.47 -24.70 -26.32
C ILE A 442 -26.43 -25.85 -26.15
N GLY A 443 -25.83 -26.31 -27.24
CA GLY A 443 -24.78 -27.34 -27.19
C GLY A 443 -23.62 -26.93 -26.25
N ALA A 444 -23.02 -27.90 -25.59
CA ALA A 444 -22.06 -27.68 -24.52
C ALA A 444 -20.85 -26.82 -24.94
N TRP A 445 -20.27 -27.05 -26.11
CA TRP A 445 -19.14 -26.27 -26.64
C TRP A 445 -19.51 -24.80 -26.89
N LYS A 446 -20.67 -24.59 -27.53
CA LYS A 446 -21.19 -23.23 -27.77
C LYS A 446 -21.49 -22.51 -26.44
N SER A 447 -22.02 -23.26 -25.45
CA SER A 447 -22.24 -22.69 -24.10
C SER A 447 -20.95 -22.29 -23.40
N THR A 448 -19.86 -23.07 -23.55
CA THR A 448 -18.54 -22.75 -23.02
C THR A 448 -17.96 -21.51 -23.68
N LEU A 449 -18.05 -21.41 -25.01
CA LEU A 449 -17.57 -20.25 -25.76
C LEU A 449 -18.35 -18.97 -25.38
N LEU A 450 -19.66 -19.05 -25.25
CA LEU A 450 -20.50 -17.93 -24.80
C LEU A 450 -20.18 -17.55 -23.34
N ALA A 451 -19.92 -18.52 -22.47
CA ALA A 451 -19.51 -18.25 -21.10
C ALA A 451 -18.19 -17.48 -21.04
N LEU A 452 -17.23 -17.86 -21.85
CA LEU A 452 -15.96 -17.13 -22.00
C LEU A 452 -16.17 -15.70 -22.50
N LEU A 453 -16.93 -15.55 -23.61
CA LEU A 453 -17.22 -14.25 -24.20
C LEU A 453 -17.93 -13.31 -23.21
N TYR A 454 -18.92 -13.83 -22.49
CA TYR A 454 -19.69 -13.04 -21.52
C TYR A 454 -18.88 -12.64 -20.31
N LEU A 455 -17.95 -13.51 -19.84
CA LEU A 455 -17.00 -13.12 -18.78
C LEU A 455 -16.13 -11.95 -19.24
N VAL A 456 -15.55 -12.03 -20.45
CA VAL A 456 -14.70 -10.97 -21.00
C VAL A 456 -15.47 -9.64 -21.12
N ILE A 457 -16.68 -9.68 -21.70
CA ILE A 457 -17.53 -8.48 -21.83
C ILE A 457 -17.88 -7.89 -20.45
N ALA A 458 -18.27 -8.73 -19.49
CA ALA A 458 -18.60 -8.27 -18.14
C ALA A 458 -17.39 -7.63 -17.45
N THR A 459 -16.21 -8.23 -17.57
CA THR A 459 -14.96 -7.69 -17.00
C THR A 459 -14.57 -6.37 -17.67
N LEU A 460 -14.66 -6.25 -18.99
CA LEU A 460 -14.38 -5.00 -19.70
C LEU A 460 -15.35 -3.87 -19.32
N PHE A 461 -16.64 -4.18 -19.16
CA PHE A 461 -17.61 -3.19 -18.69
C PHE A 461 -17.29 -2.74 -17.25
N ALA A 462 -16.97 -3.67 -16.37
CA ALA A 462 -16.61 -3.37 -14.98
C ALA A 462 -15.30 -2.57 -14.89
N ALA A 463 -14.35 -2.79 -15.81
CA ALA A 463 -13.10 -2.03 -15.89
C ALA A 463 -13.32 -0.51 -16.08
N ILE A 464 -14.46 -0.09 -16.66
CA ILE A 464 -14.83 1.35 -16.73
C ILE A 464 -14.83 1.97 -15.32
N GLY A 465 -15.37 1.25 -14.32
CA GLY A 465 -15.34 1.68 -12.93
C GLY A 465 -13.92 1.81 -12.39
N GLY A 466 -13.05 0.84 -12.70
CA GLY A 466 -11.64 0.89 -12.35
C GLY A 466 -10.91 2.10 -12.94
N MET A 467 -11.15 2.41 -14.21
CA MET A 467 -10.57 3.61 -14.87
C MET A 467 -11.07 4.91 -14.24
N TYR A 468 -12.37 4.99 -13.90
CA TYR A 468 -12.91 6.17 -13.22
C TYR A 468 -12.27 6.37 -11.83
N ILE A 469 -12.10 5.30 -11.05
CA ILE A 469 -11.44 5.37 -9.73
C ILE A 469 -10.00 5.86 -9.90
N ALA A 470 -9.23 5.23 -10.78
CA ALA A 470 -7.82 5.55 -11.01
C ALA A 470 -7.61 6.99 -11.49
N ALA A 471 -8.55 7.54 -12.26
CA ALA A 471 -8.53 8.90 -12.76
C ALA A 471 -8.97 9.92 -11.69
N LEU A 472 -10.11 9.68 -11.06
CA LEU A 472 -10.68 10.60 -10.06
C LEU A 472 -9.78 10.77 -8.84
N LEU A 473 -9.08 9.71 -8.43
CA LEU A 473 -8.20 9.69 -7.27
C LEU A 473 -6.71 9.69 -7.65
N GLY A 474 -6.37 10.12 -8.86
CA GLY A 474 -5.04 9.99 -9.43
C GLY A 474 -4.05 11.10 -9.06
N ASN A 475 -4.26 11.92 -8.02
CA ASN A 475 -3.32 12.95 -7.59
C ASN A 475 -2.27 12.44 -6.59
N THR A 476 -1.18 13.21 -6.39
CA THR A 476 -0.07 12.85 -5.49
C THR A 476 -0.54 12.52 -4.07
N LYS A 477 -1.50 13.28 -3.55
CA LYS A 477 -2.04 13.08 -2.20
C LYS A 477 -2.61 11.67 -2.00
N PHE A 478 -3.26 11.11 -3.02
CA PHE A 478 -3.84 9.76 -2.96
C PHE A 478 -2.84 8.66 -3.29
N PHE A 479 -2.05 8.79 -4.38
CA PHE A 479 -1.14 7.69 -4.72
C PHE A 479 0.10 7.59 -3.82
N MET A 480 0.46 8.68 -3.12
CA MET A 480 1.42 8.66 -2.01
C MET A 480 0.77 8.32 -0.66
N GLU A 481 -0.55 8.09 -0.63
CA GLU A 481 -1.31 7.62 0.53
C GLU A 481 -1.36 8.59 1.73
N PHE A 482 -1.22 9.90 1.47
CA PHE A 482 -1.56 10.92 2.48
C PHE A 482 -3.07 10.99 2.72
N GLU A 483 -3.85 10.77 1.68
CA GLU A 483 -5.29 10.56 1.76
C GLU A 483 -5.61 9.14 1.31
N ILE A 484 -6.49 8.45 2.05
CA ILE A 484 -6.93 7.10 1.70
C ILE A 484 -8.33 7.13 1.10
N PHE A 485 -8.59 6.26 0.15
CA PHE A 485 -9.93 6.07 -0.38
C PHE A 485 -10.82 5.38 0.65
N ARG A 486 -11.82 6.11 1.14
CA ARG A 486 -12.74 5.60 2.17
C ARG A 486 -13.86 4.79 1.53
N GLY A 487 -14.24 3.70 2.18
CA GLY A 487 -15.36 2.87 1.72
C GLY A 487 -14.96 1.65 0.87
N VAL A 488 -13.69 1.27 0.80
CA VAL A 488 -13.22 0.09 0.05
C VAL A 488 -13.97 -1.19 0.42
N LYS A 489 -14.39 -1.37 1.68
CA LYS A 489 -15.24 -2.52 2.08
C LYS A 489 -16.62 -2.51 1.41
N LEU A 490 -17.18 -1.33 1.15
CA LEU A 490 -18.47 -1.20 0.47
C LEU A 490 -18.38 -1.58 -1.00
N THR A 491 -17.24 -1.35 -1.65
CA THR A 491 -17.02 -1.72 -3.06
C THR A 491 -17.06 -3.22 -3.29
N PHE A 492 -16.90 -4.02 -2.25
CA PHE A 492 -17.01 -5.47 -2.31
C PHE A 492 -18.41 -5.97 -1.89
N VAL A 493 -18.96 -5.45 -0.79
CA VAL A 493 -20.22 -5.94 -0.20
C VAL A 493 -21.45 -5.48 -0.99
N LEU A 494 -21.51 -4.19 -1.36
CA LEU A 494 -22.69 -3.64 -2.05
C LEU A 494 -22.93 -4.26 -3.43
N PRO A 495 -21.95 -4.53 -4.29
CA PRO A 495 -22.21 -5.25 -5.54
C PRO A 495 -22.87 -6.60 -5.35
N ILE A 496 -22.47 -7.36 -4.33
CA ILE A 496 -23.06 -8.67 -4.02
C ILE A 496 -24.55 -8.51 -3.68
N ILE A 497 -24.87 -7.57 -2.78
CA ILE A 497 -26.27 -7.29 -2.36
C ILE A 497 -27.11 -6.80 -3.54
N LEU A 498 -26.60 -5.85 -4.32
CA LEU A 498 -27.33 -5.28 -5.46
C LEU A 498 -27.56 -6.32 -6.56
N VAL A 499 -26.55 -7.15 -6.87
CA VAL A 499 -26.71 -8.24 -7.85
C VAL A 499 -27.69 -9.30 -7.35
N MET A 500 -27.73 -9.61 -6.05
CA MET A 500 -28.74 -10.49 -5.46
C MET A 500 -30.15 -9.90 -5.63
N ILE A 501 -30.34 -8.63 -5.35
CA ILE A 501 -31.62 -7.93 -5.58
C ILE A 501 -32.00 -7.98 -7.08
N ALA A 502 -31.03 -7.66 -7.96
CA ALA A 502 -31.23 -7.70 -9.41
C ALA A 502 -31.65 -9.10 -9.90
N TYR A 503 -31.05 -10.15 -9.31
CA TYR A 503 -31.37 -11.52 -9.64
C TYR A 503 -32.81 -11.87 -9.24
N LEU A 504 -33.24 -11.54 -8.01
CA LEU A 504 -34.60 -11.76 -7.52
C LEU A 504 -35.65 -11.01 -8.35
N GLN A 505 -35.33 -9.85 -8.91
CA GLN A 505 -36.19 -9.11 -9.82
C GLN A 505 -36.31 -9.75 -11.19
N ARG A 506 -35.34 -10.54 -11.65
CA ARG A 506 -35.24 -11.04 -13.02
C ARG A 506 -35.55 -12.51 -13.19
N PHE A 507 -35.36 -13.29 -12.14
CA PHE A 507 -35.46 -14.75 -12.18
C PHE A 507 -36.44 -15.26 -11.10
N PRO A 508 -37.28 -16.27 -11.43
CA PRO A 508 -38.28 -16.83 -10.53
C PRO A 508 -37.64 -17.80 -9.51
N LEU A 509 -36.74 -17.28 -8.62
CA LEU A 509 -36.03 -18.08 -7.65
C LEU A 509 -36.91 -18.53 -6.48
N TRP A 510 -37.72 -17.64 -5.94
CA TRP A 510 -38.52 -17.91 -4.74
C TRP A 510 -39.94 -18.41 -5.09
N LYS A 511 -40.21 -19.70 -4.84
CA LYS A 511 -41.52 -20.31 -5.14
C LYS A 511 -42.04 -20.01 -6.54
N GLY A 512 -41.12 -19.94 -7.53
CA GLY A 512 -41.48 -19.65 -8.92
C GLY A 512 -41.90 -18.20 -9.22
N ARG A 513 -41.67 -17.27 -8.28
CA ARG A 513 -42.04 -15.84 -8.41
C ARG A 513 -40.83 -14.94 -8.53
N MET A 514 -40.97 -13.85 -9.29
CA MET A 514 -40.02 -12.73 -9.33
C MET A 514 -40.49 -11.67 -8.34
N ILE A 515 -39.55 -10.86 -7.81
CA ILE A 515 -39.83 -9.82 -6.80
C ILE A 515 -39.61 -8.46 -7.45
N ASN A 516 -40.70 -7.83 -7.94
CA ASN A 516 -40.65 -6.59 -8.72
C ASN A 516 -41.27 -5.38 -8.04
N SER A 517 -41.96 -5.57 -6.89
CA SER A 517 -42.64 -4.51 -6.16
C SER A 517 -42.29 -4.51 -4.68
N GLY A 518 -42.47 -3.37 -4.01
CA GLY A 518 -42.23 -3.26 -2.57
C GLY A 518 -43.19 -4.15 -1.74
N THR A 519 -44.39 -4.42 -2.23
CA THR A 519 -45.34 -5.35 -1.59
C THR A 519 -44.87 -6.79 -1.71
N GLU A 520 -44.38 -7.21 -2.89
CA GLU A 520 -43.78 -8.54 -3.10
C GLU A 520 -42.50 -8.71 -2.28
N ALA A 521 -41.64 -7.66 -2.16
CA ALA A 521 -40.47 -7.69 -1.33
C ALA A 521 -40.80 -7.87 0.16
N LYS A 522 -41.84 -7.15 0.68
CA LYS A 522 -42.32 -7.35 2.06
C LYS A 522 -42.83 -8.77 2.27
N GLN A 523 -43.61 -9.29 1.30
CA GLN A 523 -44.11 -10.66 1.36
C GLN A 523 -43.00 -11.67 1.32
N PHE A 524 -42.00 -11.49 0.44
CA PHE A 524 -40.82 -12.33 0.37
C PHE A 524 -40.06 -12.36 1.71
N ILE A 525 -39.79 -11.20 2.32
CA ILE A 525 -39.13 -11.10 3.61
C ILE A 525 -39.91 -11.86 4.69
N LYS A 526 -41.26 -11.63 4.75
CA LYS A 526 -42.10 -12.33 5.70
C LYS A 526 -42.06 -13.86 5.49
N GLU A 527 -42.25 -14.32 4.24
CA GLU A 527 -42.22 -15.74 3.91
C GLU A 527 -40.84 -16.37 4.19
N PHE A 528 -39.74 -15.65 3.88
CA PHE A 528 -38.37 -16.11 4.13
C PHE A 528 -38.12 -16.29 5.63
N LEU A 529 -38.51 -15.30 6.45
CA LEU A 529 -38.35 -15.34 7.90
C LEU A 529 -39.24 -16.37 8.61
N THR A 530 -40.36 -16.77 7.97
CA THR A 530 -41.27 -17.78 8.53
C THR A 530 -41.13 -19.16 7.90
N THR A 531 -40.12 -19.35 7.01
CA THR A 531 -39.89 -20.65 6.38
C THR A 531 -39.13 -21.57 7.33
N ASP A 532 -39.61 -22.77 7.51
CA ASP A 532 -38.94 -23.81 8.29
C ASP A 532 -37.59 -24.16 7.65
N VAL A 533 -36.52 -24.00 8.39
CA VAL A 533 -35.16 -24.32 7.94
C VAL A 533 -34.81 -25.73 8.37
N LYS A 534 -34.57 -26.61 7.42
CA LYS A 534 -34.09 -27.96 7.73
C LYS A 534 -32.70 -27.86 8.36
N MET A 535 -32.42 -28.69 9.38
CA MET A 535 -31.20 -28.63 10.18
C MET A 535 -29.91 -28.67 9.33
N TYR A 536 -29.88 -29.46 8.24
CA TYR A 536 -28.71 -29.50 7.35
C TYR A 536 -28.45 -28.15 6.64
N VAL A 537 -29.51 -27.38 6.33
CA VAL A 537 -29.38 -26.04 5.72
C VAL A 537 -28.71 -25.07 6.69
N PHE A 538 -29.05 -25.16 7.99
CA PHE A 538 -28.39 -24.40 9.04
C PHE A 538 -26.88 -24.69 9.09
N PHE A 539 -26.48 -25.97 9.05
CA PHE A 539 -25.07 -26.35 9.02
C PHE A 539 -24.35 -25.85 7.75
N VAL A 540 -25.01 -25.89 6.60
CA VAL A 540 -24.45 -25.34 5.36
C VAL A 540 -24.25 -23.83 5.49
N PHE A 541 -25.23 -23.08 6.00
CA PHE A 541 -25.07 -21.64 6.21
C PHE A 541 -24.02 -21.32 7.28
N ALA A 542 -23.90 -22.10 8.35
CA ALA A 542 -22.87 -21.96 9.37
C ALA A 542 -21.47 -22.19 8.75
N ALA A 543 -21.31 -23.22 7.92
CA ALA A 543 -20.05 -23.48 7.21
C ALA A 543 -19.69 -22.35 6.22
N ILE A 544 -20.67 -21.86 5.44
CA ILE A 544 -20.48 -20.71 4.55
C ILE A 544 -20.15 -19.45 5.37
N GLY A 545 -20.82 -19.22 6.50
CA GLY A 545 -20.56 -18.10 7.39
C GLY A 545 -19.16 -18.16 7.99
N ALA A 546 -18.70 -19.35 8.44
CA ALA A 546 -17.36 -19.56 8.93
C ALA A 546 -16.31 -19.33 7.83
N ALA A 547 -16.53 -19.85 6.63
CA ALA A 547 -15.66 -19.61 5.48
C ALA A 547 -15.60 -18.11 5.12
N ALA A 548 -16.74 -17.42 5.10
CA ALA A 548 -16.83 -15.99 4.87
C ALA A 548 -16.11 -15.18 5.97
N TRP A 549 -16.25 -15.57 7.23
CA TRP A 549 -15.53 -14.97 8.36
C TRP A 549 -14.01 -15.07 8.19
N VAL A 550 -13.51 -16.26 7.91
CA VAL A 550 -12.07 -16.49 7.63
C VAL A 550 -11.64 -15.65 6.44
N PHE A 551 -12.43 -15.61 5.38
CA PHE A 551 -12.13 -14.88 4.16
C PHE A 551 -12.09 -13.36 4.38
N VAL A 552 -13.07 -12.79 5.10
CA VAL A 552 -13.11 -11.36 5.45
C VAL A 552 -12.00 -11.01 6.45
N GLY A 553 -11.75 -11.88 7.44
CA GLY A 553 -10.67 -11.69 8.40
C GLY A 553 -9.27 -11.70 7.77
N ARG A 554 -9.10 -12.41 6.63
CA ARG A 554 -7.85 -12.45 5.86
C ARG A 554 -7.71 -11.31 4.85
N SER A 555 -8.76 -10.58 4.58
CA SER A 555 -8.74 -9.43 3.63
C SER A 555 -8.21 -8.13 4.25
N GLY A 556 -7.90 -8.10 5.55
CA GLY A 556 -7.35 -6.94 6.27
C GLY A 556 -5.84 -7.05 6.50
N HIS A 557 -5.18 -5.92 6.74
CA HIS A 557 -3.74 -5.86 7.06
C HIS A 557 -3.38 -6.49 8.42
N THR A 558 -4.36 -6.73 9.27
CA THR A 558 -4.23 -7.41 10.58
C THR A 558 -4.82 -8.82 10.50
N ALA A 559 -4.30 -9.65 9.61
CA ALA A 559 -4.80 -11.02 9.46
C ALA A 559 -4.42 -11.87 10.69
N GLY A 560 -5.39 -12.13 11.57
CA GLY A 560 -5.24 -13.04 12.70
C GLY A 560 -5.24 -14.53 12.32
N VAL A 561 -5.38 -14.85 11.02
CA VAL A 561 -5.45 -16.22 10.52
C VAL A 561 -4.19 -16.53 9.71
N PRO A 562 -3.37 -17.54 10.10
CA PRO A 562 -2.16 -17.90 9.38
C PRO A 562 -2.46 -18.36 7.94
N VAL A 563 -1.56 -18.01 7.01
CA VAL A 563 -1.65 -18.43 5.61
C VAL A 563 -1.10 -19.85 5.46
N PRO A 564 -1.84 -20.80 4.84
CA PRO A 564 -1.33 -22.14 4.60
C PRO A 564 -0.09 -22.14 3.71
N THR A 565 0.84 -23.05 3.96
CA THR A 565 2.10 -23.16 3.20
C THR A 565 1.88 -23.32 1.69
N VAL A 566 0.87 -24.11 1.30
CA VAL A 566 0.51 -24.30 -0.12
C VAL A 566 0.14 -22.98 -0.80
N GLU A 567 -0.60 -22.11 -0.09
CA GLU A 567 -0.96 -20.78 -0.61
C GLU A 567 0.27 -19.88 -0.74
N LEU A 568 1.21 -19.94 0.21
CA LEU A 568 2.47 -19.19 0.12
C LEU A 568 3.31 -19.63 -1.08
N VAL A 569 3.40 -20.93 -1.35
CA VAL A 569 4.11 -21.48 -2.52
C VAL A 569 3.44 -20.99 -3.81
N LEU A 570 2.10 -21.07 -3.90
CA LEU A 570 1.35 -20.59 -5.06
C LEU A 570 1.56 -19.07 -5.28
N ARG A 571 1.53 -18.29 -4.21
CA ARG A 571 1.77 -16.84 -4.26
C ARG A 571 3.14 -16.52 -4.82
N ARG A 572 4.19 -17.16 -4.30
CA ARG A 572 5.58 -17.00 -4.78
C ARG A 572 5.72 -17.41 -6.26
N PHE A 573 5.10 -18.53 -6.64
CA PHE A 573 5.10 -18.97 -8.04
C PHE A 573 4.47 -17.92 -8.96
N LEU A 574 3.29 -17.39 -8.61
CA LEU A 574 2.60 -16.38 -9.41
C LEU A 574 3.38 -15.05 -9.45
N GLU A 575 3.99 -14.62 -8.33
CA GLU A 575 4.83 -13.42 -8.25
C GLU A 575 6.08 -13.52 -9.15
N ASN A 576 6.67 -14.71 -9.24
CA ASN A 576 7.87 -14.93 -10.07
C ASN A 576 7.54 -15.12 -11.55
N THR A 577 6.31 -15.55 -11.90
CA THR A 577 5.93 -15.92 -13.26
C THR A 577 5.18 -14.81 -13.97
N LEU A 578 4.34 -14.06 -13.26
CA LEU A 578 3.48 -13.02 -13.81
C LEU A 578 4.05 -11.62 -13.55
N TYR A 579 3.65 -10.67 -14.36
CA TYR A 579 4.03 -9.27 -14.12
C TYR A 579 3.45 -8.75 -12.80
N ALA A 580 2.17 -9.03 -12.53
CA ALA A 580 1.47 -8.66 -11.32
C ALA A 580 0.65 -9.85 -10.81
N ARG A 581 0.87 -10.25 -9.54
CA ARG A 581 0.10 -11.35 -8.96
C ARG A 581 -1.40 -11.00 -8.90
N PRO A 582 -2.28 -11.76 -9.60
CA PRO A 582 -3.71 -11.57 -9.49
C PRO A 582 -4.22 -12.05 -8.12
N ARG A 583 -5.40 -11.58 -7.73
CA ARG A 583 -6.02 -11.99 -6.47
C ARG A 583 -6.65 -13.36 -6.61
N GLU A 584 -6.36 -14.28 -5.69
CA GLU A 584 -6.87 -15.66 -5.71
C GLU A 584 -8.40 -15.71 -5.81
N LYS A 585 -9.11 -14.80 -5.14
CA LYS A 585 -10.58 -14.70 -5.19
C LYS A 585 -11.13 -14.36 -6.58
N GLU A 586 -10.33 -13.75 -7.46
CA GLU A 586 -10.72 -13.43 -8.84
C GLU A 586 -10.62 -14.65 -9.74
N PHE A 587 -9.40 -15.21 -9.87
CA PHE A 587 -9.14 -16.26 -10.86
C PHE A 587 -9.48 -17.67 -10.39
N MET A 588 -9.46 -17.96 -9.08
CA MET A 588 -9.82 -19.29 -8.56
C MET A 588 -11.32 -19.45 -8.30
N ILE A 589 -12.02 -18.38 -7.93
CA ILE A 589 -13.42 -18.44 -7.50
C ILE A 589 -14.31 -17.66 -8.45
N GLY A 590 -14.14 -16.33 -8.51
CA GLY A 590 -15.13 -15.46 -9.13
C GLY A 590 -15.30 -15.67 -10.63
N HIS A 591 -14.25 -15.55 -11.40
CA HIS A 591 -14.30 -15.69 -12.85
C HIS A 591 -14.71 -17.12 -13.31
N PRO A 592 -14.14 -18.21 -12.76
CA PRO A 592 -14.55 -19.56 -13.11
C PRO A 592 -16.01 -19.84 -12.80
N LEU A 593 -16.51 -19.39 -11.63
CA LEU A 593 -17.90 -19.61 -11.23
C LEU A 593 -18.88 -18.75 -12.05
N LEU A 594 -18.49 -17.56 -12.51
CA LEU A 594 -19.31 -16.77 -13.44
C LEU A 594 -19.42 -17.44 -14.81
N MET A 595 -18.34 -18.05 -15.32
CA MET A 595 -18.38 -18.86 -16.52
C MET A 595 -19.31 -20.07 -16.33
N LEU A 596 -19.19 -20.76 -15.20
CA LEU A 596 -20.05 -21.90 -14.87
C LEU A 596 -21.49 -21.49 -14.69
N ALA A 597 -21.79 -20.30 -14.12
CA ALA A 597 -23.15 -19.74 -14.04
C ALA A 597 -23.77 -19.55 -15.43
N THR A 598 -23.02 -18.94 -16.35
CA THR A 598 -23.45 -18.78 -17.74
C THR A 598 -23.72 -20.15 -18.39
N PHE A 599 -22.78 -21.08 -18.25
CA PHE A 599 -22.92 -22.45 -18.76
C PHE A 599 -24.16 -23.15 -18.18
N ALA A 600 -24.35 -23.09 -16.86
CA ALA A 600 -25.50 -23.66 -16.14
C ALA A 600 -26.83 -23.12 -16.66
N PHE A 601 -26.90 -21.79 -16.86
CA PHE A 601 -28.11 -21.15 -17.40
C PHE A 601 -28.43 -21.63 -18.82
N LEU A 602 -27.43 -21.62 -19.71
CA LEU A 602 -27.61 -22.05 -21.11
C LEU A 602 -27.91 -23.54 -21.25
N ARG A 603 -27.55 -24.33 -20.23
CA ARG A 603 -27.85 -25.77 -20.13
C ARG A 603 -29.11 -26.08 -19.34
N LYS A 604 -29.85 -25.04 -18.89
CA LYS A 604 -31.13 -25.17 -18.14
C LYS A 604 -30.95 -25.90 -16.80
N TRP A 605 -29.89 -25.62 -16.06
CA TRP A 605 -29.70 -26.16 -14.71
C TRP A 605 -30.71 -25.55 -13.72
N PRO A 606 -30.89 -26.20 -12.54
CA PRO A 606 -31.77 -25.67 -11.50
C PRO A 606 -31.43 -24.24 -11.12
N MET A 607 -32.45 -23.38 -10.98
CA MET A 607 -32.29 -21.95 -10.77
C MET A 607 -31.51 -21.62 -9.49
N VAL A 608 -31.62 -22.46 -8.45
CA VAL A 608 -30.89 -22.30 -7.20
C VAL A 608 -29.38 -22.44 -7.41
N ILE A 609 -28.93 -23.42 -8.19
CA ILE A 609 -27.53 -23.62 -8.53
C ILE A 609 -27.02 -22.41 -9.32
N HIS A 610 -27.79 -21.99 -10.32
CA HIS A 610 -27.45 -20.81 -11.12
C HIS A 610 -27.35 -19.54 -10.27
N PHE A 611 -28.24 -19.35 -9.29
CA PHE A 611 -28.19 -18.24 -8.35
C PHE A 611 -26.89 -18.22 -7.54
N VAL A 612 -26.57 -19.34 -6.89
CA VAL A 612 -25.35 -19.48 -6.07
C VAL A 612 -24.10 -19.21 -6.91
N LEU A 613 -24.01 -19.78 -8.10
CA LEU A 613 -22.89 -19.58 -9.03
C LEU A 613 -22.78 -18.11 -9.46
N THR A 614 -23.94 -17.44 -9.71
CA THR A 614 -23.96 -16.04 -10.09
C THR A 614 -23.44 -15.15 -8.97
N ILE A 615 -23.91 -15.36 -7.72
CA ILE A 615 -23.46 -14.58 -6.56
C ILE A 615 -21.98 -14.79 -6.30
N ALA A 616 -21.49 -16.03 -6.38
CA ALA A 616 -20.06 -16.31 -6.30
C ALA A 616 -19.26 -15.64 -7.43
N GLY A 617 -19.84 -15.58 -8.64
CA GLY A 617 -19.24 -14.90 -9.79
C GLY A 617 -19.07 -13.39 -9.62
N VAL A 618 -19.96 -12.74 -8.84
CA VAL A 618 -19.83 -11.29 -8.51
C VAL A 618 -18.50 -11.00 -7.87
N ILE A 619 -17.98 -11.92 -7.02
CA ILE A 619 -16.73 -11.77 -6.29
C ILE A 619 -15.57 -11.45 -7.24
N GLY A 620 -15.50 -12.13 -8.39
CA GLY A 620 -14.42 -11.91 -9.35
C GLY A 620 -14.45 -10.52 -9.96
N VAL A 621 -15.60 -10.13 -10.47
CA VAL A 621 -15.77 -8.84 -11.17
C VAL A 621 -15.65 -7.66 -10.19
N ALA A 622 -16.23 -7.76 -8.98
CA ALA A 622 -16.09 -6.74 -7.95
C ALA A 622 -14.67 -6.61 -7.43
N SER A 623 -13.97 -7.74 -7.20
CA SER A 623 -12.58 -7.74 -6.74
C SER A 623 -11.61 -7.15 -7.76
N MET A 624 -11.84 -7.38 -9.06
CA MET A 624 -11.05 -6.75 -10.11
C MET A 624 -11.17 -5.21 -10.05
N VAL A 625 -12.38 -4.67 -9.86
CA VAL A 625 -12.57 -3.22 -9.68
C VAL A 625 -11.97 -2.72 -8.36
N GLU A 626 -12.09 -3.50 -7.28
CA GLU A 626 -11.48 -3.19 -5.97
C GLU A 626 -9.96 -3.05 -6.05
N THR A 627 -9.30 -3.70 -7.01
CA THR A 627 -7.85 -3.54 -7.24
C THR A 627 -7.48 -2.09 -7.49
N PHE A 628 -8.31 -1.33 -8.21
CA PHE A 628 -8.12 0.09 -8.48
C PHE A 628 -8.43 0.99 -7.28
N CYS A 629 -9.05 0.47 -6.22
CA CYS A 629 -9.28 1.21 -4.98
C CYS A 629 -8.01 1.33 -4.11
N HIS A 630 -6.99 0.54 -4.38
CA HIS A 630 -5.66 0.66 -3.76
C HIS A 630 -4.81 1.64 -4.55
N ILE A 631 -5.08 2.93 -4.37
CA ILE A 631 -4.53 4.00 -5.22
C ILE A 631 -2.99 4.09 -5.16
N ARG A 632 -2.37 3.68 -4.05
CA ARG A 632 -0.90 3.63 -3.90
C ARG A 632 -0.22 2.63 -4.86
N THR A 633 -0.97 1.65 -5.37
CA THR A 633 -0.42 0.71 -6.36
C THR A 633 -0.31 1.41 -7.71
N PRO A 634 0.84 1.31 -8.40
CA PRO A 634 0.98 1.85 -9.74
C PRO A 634 -0.15 1.41 -10.65
N VAL A 635 -0.70 2.37 -11.40
CA VAL A 635 -1.93 2.10 -12.18
C VAL A 635 -1.73 1.01 -13.22
N PHE A 636 -0.55 0.95 -13.85
CA PHE A 636 -0.21 -0.10 -14.81
C PHE A 636 -0.20 -1.49 -14.17
N MET A 637 0.33 -1.60 -12.94
CA MET A 637 0.29 -2.86 -12.20
C MET A 637 -1.14 -3.29 -11.87
N SER A 638 -2.03 -2.35 -11.54
CA SER A 638 -3.45 -2.64 -11.30
C SER A 638 -4.15 -3.15 -12.55
N ILE A 639 -3.82 -2.59 -13.73
CA ILE A 639 -4.33 -3.05 -15.03
C ILE A 639 -3.83 -4.47 -15.34
N MET A 640 -2.51 -4.71 -15.20
CA MET A 640 -1.91 -6.02 -15.47
C MET A 640 -2.43 -7.10 -14.50
N ARG A 641 -2.64 -6.75 -13.22
CA ARG A 641 -3.25 -7.64 -12.24
C ARG A 641 -4.66 -8.09 -12.66
N GLY A 642 -5.49 -7.17 -13.15
CA GLY A 642 -6.82 -7.49 -13.68
C GLY A 642 -6.77 -8.34 -14.94
N TYR A 643 -5.82 -8.06 -15.84
CA TYR A 643 -5.59 -8.82 -17.06
C TYR A 643 -5.14 -10.27 -16.77
N ASP A 644 -4.11 -10.43 -15.92
CA ASP A 644 -3.60 -11.74 -15.52
C ASP A 644 -4.68 -12.56 -14.78
N GLY A 645 -5.48 -11.89 -13.93
CA GLY A 645 -6.61 -12.48 -13.23
C GLY A 645 -7.71 -12.98 -14.17
N LEU A 646 -8.01 -12.21 -15.23
CA LEU A 646 -8.96 -12.60 -16.26
C LEU A 646 -8.45 -13.81 -17.07
N LEU A 647 -7.20 -13.79 -17.51
CA LEU A 647 -6.61 -14.89 -18.29
C LEU A 647 -6.62 -16.20 -17.49
N LEU A 648 -6.11 -16.19 -16.27
CA LEU A 648 -6.11 -17.37 -15.40
C LEU A 648 -7.54 -17.82 -15.08
N GLY A 649 -8.45 -16.88 -14.80
CA GLY A 649 -9.84 -17.15 -14.54
C GLY A 649 -10.57 -17.80 -15.71
N CYS A 650 -10.27 -17.37 -16.95
CA CYS A 650 -10.76 -18.01 -18.18
C CYS A 650 -10.25 -19.45 -18.31
N ALA A 651 -8.96 -19.66 -18.11
CA ALA A 651 -8.35 -20.99 -18.21
C ALA A 651 -8.94 -21.96 -17.17
N ILE A 652 -9.00 -21.54 -15.90
CA ILE A 652 -9.58 -22.34 -14.82
C ILE A 652 -11.09 -22.56 -15.04
N GLY A 653 -11.80 -21.56 -15.55
CA GLY A 653 -13.22 -21.66 -15.87
C GLY A 653 -13.50 -22.71 -16.96
N ILE A 654 -12.67 -22.78 -18.00
CA ILE A 654 -12.76 -23.82 -19.03
C ILE A 654 -12.51 -25.19 -18.41
N VAL A 655 -11.44 -25.35 -17.62
CA VAL A 655 -11.12 -26.61 -16.93
C VAL A 655 -12.26 -27.05 -16.02
N LEU A 656 -12.84 -26.12 -15.25
CA LEU A 656 -13.97 -26.38 -14.37
C LEU A 656 -15.20 -26.87 -15.13
N ILE A 657 -15.55 -26.21 -16.24
CA ILE A 657 -16.68 -26.65 -17.10
C ILE A 657 -16.41 -28.05 -17.68
N LEU A 658 -15.19 -28.35 -18.14
CA LEU A 658 -14.81 -29.66 -18.63
C LEU A 658 -14.90 -30.74 -17.55
N ALA A 659 -14.40 -30.44 -16.34
CA ALA A 659 -14.49 -31.35 -15.20
C ALA A 659 -15.94 -31.64 -14.82
N VAL A 660 -16.80 -30.65 -14.73
CA VAL A 660 -18.23 -30.81 -14.43
C VAL A 660 -18.92 -31.64 -15.52
N ARG A 661 -18.61 -31.41 -16.80
CA ARG A 661 -19.14 -32.21 -17.89
C ARG A 661 -18.72 -33.67 -17.80
N PHE A 662 -17.46 -33.92 -17.45
CA PHE A 662 -16.92 -35.28 -17.27
C PHE A 662 -17.64 -35.99 -16.11
N PHE A 663 -17.83 -35.33 -14.98
CA PHE A 663 -18.59 -35.91 -13.85
C PHE A 663 -20.05 -36.22 -14.21
N ILE A 664 -20.73 -35.32 -14.93
CA ILE A 664 -22.10 -35.55 -15.40
C ILE A 664 -22.12 -36.78 -16.34
N TYR A 665 -21.15 -36.91 -17.25
CA TYR A 665 -21.05 -38.04 -18.16
C TYR A 665 -20.85 -39.35 -17.39
N ILE A 666 -19.94 -39.40 -16.42
CA ILE A 666 -19.70 -40.61 -15.59
C ILE A 666 -20.97 -40.96 -14.79
N SER A 667 -21.61 -39.98 -14.18
CA SER A 667 -22.85 -40.19 -13.39
C SER A 667 -23.95 -40.82 -14.28
N GLN A 668 -24.15 -40.27 -15.48
CA GLN A 668 -25.12 -40.83 -16.43
C GLN A 668 -24.75 -42.21 -16.93
N TRP A 669 -23.44 -42.47 -17.13
CA TRP A 669 -22.96 -43.80 -17.53
C TRP A 669 -23.18 -44.82 -16.41
N ALA A 670 -22.90 -44.47 -15.14
CA ALA A 670 -23.12 -45.34 -14.00
C ALA A 670 -24.63 -45.70 -13.82
N MET A 671 -25.51 -44.70 -13.88
CA MET A 671 -26.97 -44.93 -13.79
C MET A 671 -27.50 -45.83 -14.90
N ARG A 672 -27.05 -45.68 -16.15
CA ARG A 672 -27.46 -46.56 -17.25
C ARG A 672 -27.01 -48.02 -17.08
N ARG A 673 -25.93 -48.24 -16.32
CA ARG A 673 -25.44 -49.58 -16.03
C ARG A 673 -26.25 -50.27 -14.94
N GLU A 674 -26.76 -49.52 -13.95
CA GLU A 674 -27.70 -50.03 -12.94
C GLU A 674 -29.03 -50.44 -13.58
N ASP A 675 -29.60 -49.61 -14.46
CA ASP A 675 -30.84 -49.91 -15.20
C ASP A 675 -30.69 -51.13 -16.15
N SER A 676 -29.48 -51.54 -16.50
CA SER A 676 -29.23 -52.72 -17.39
C SER A 676 -28.99 -54.01 -16.60
N HIS A 677 -28.94 -53.94 -15.27
CA HIS A 677 -28.78 -55.10 -14.37
C HIS A 677 -30.06 -55.42 -13.58
N GLU A 678 -31.10 -54.54 -13.65
CA GLU A 678 -32.49 -54.87 -13.28
C GLU A 678 -33.28 -55.42 -14.49
#